data_3c08583be834eea6eab9778702c0985f
#
_entry.id   3c08583be834eea6eab9778702c0985f
#
_cell.length_a   1.000
_cell.length_b   1.000
_cell.length_c   1.000
_cell.angle_alpha   90.00
_cell.angle_beta   90.00
_cell.angle_gamma   90.00
#
_symmetry.space_group_name_H-M   'P 1'
#
loop_
_entity.id
_entity.type
_entity.pdbx_description
1 polymer ?
#
loop_
_entity_poly.entity_id
_entity_poly.type
_entity_poly.pdbx_seq_one_letter_code
_entity_poly.pdbx_strand_id
1 'polypeptide(L)'
;IILNSSTTDERREAYNCDITYVTNNELGFDYLRDNMVIYKEKLVLRDLHYCVIDEVDSVLIDEARTPLIISGQSGKSTELYKMCDYLARQMKRGEGDGEISKMDMLMKTEVEEDGDFLVNEKDKYVMLTANGVKMVEQFFHIDNLSDPENMEIQHNIILALRAHNLMFRDRDYVVKDDEVLIVDEFTGRIMPGRRFSDGLHQAIEAKENVKVKRESKTLATITFQNFFNMFDKKAGMTGTAQTEEEEFREIYGMDVVVIPTNRPIQRIDQPDSIFKTKKEKLNAIVEQINESYRKGQPVLVGTINIDASEELSHMLSKRKVPHKVLNAKFHELEAEIVADAGQKNAVTIATNMAGRGTDIKLGEGVAELGGLRIIGTERHESRRIDNQLRGRSGRQGDPGESKFYLSLEDDLMRLFGSERVMSVYDTLKIPEGEEIEHKTISNFVEKAQKKIEGNNFAIRKNLLEYDRVNNEQREIIYKERRRVLDGENMHEVILKMIKDDISAAVDQVCSSETAPEDWNQVELDDMIRNIVPFEEPVTLTEEEIRKADIKELKERLNNEALELYAEKEKEIDDPDQMREIERVILLKTIDRKWTDHIDDMDNLRQGIGLRSLGQRDPVVEYKFAGYDMFNDMTAAIREETVKLLYRIKVEQKIEREAVSYTHLRAHETLSDL
;
A
#
# COMPACT_ATOMS: atom_id res chain seq x y z
N ILE A 1 -8.68 -21.94 -11.57
CA ILE A 1 -7.97 -20.67 -11.80
C ILE A 1 -8.92 -19.53 -11.47
N ILE A 2 -8.40 -18.53 -10.76
CA ILE A 2 -9.14 -17.31 -10.40
C ILE A 2 -8.54 -16.14 -11.16
N LEU A 3 -9.40 -15.37 -11.80
CA LEU A 3 -9.06 -14.14 -12.53
C LEU A 3 -9.76 -12.93 -11.90
N ASN A 4 -9.34 -11.74 -12.26
CA ASN A 4 -10.00 -10.51 -11.82
C ASN A 4 -11.49 -10.46 -12.24
N SER A 5 -11.84 -11.03 -13.41
CA SER A 5 -13.20 -11.13 -13.92
C SER A 5 -14.06 -12.22 -13.27
N SER A 6 -13.48 -13.08 -12.42
CA SER A 6 -14.22 -14.19 -11.79
C SER A 6 -15.25 -13.68 -10.79
N THR A 7 -16.46 -14.20 -10.87
CA THR A 7 -17.58 -13.92 -9.96
C THR A 7 -17.35 -14.57 -8.58
N THR A 8 -18.10 -14.16 -7.56
CA THR A 8 -18.00 -14.71 -6.20
C THR A 8 -18.25 -16.23 -6.17
N ASP A 9 -19.21 -16.72 -6.95
CA ASP A 9 -19.53 -18.16 -6.98
C ASP A 9 -18.45 -18.96 -7.68
N GLU A 10 -17.91 -18.45 -8.81
CA GLU A 10 -16.76 -19.06 -9.48
C GLU A 10 -15.51 -19.09 -8.60
N ARG A 11 -15.25 -18.02 -7.82
CA ARG A 11 -14.16 -17.98 -6.85
C ARG A 11 -14.33 -19.05 -5.77
N ARG A 12 -15.53 -19.16 -5.19
CA ARG A 12 -15.83 -20.18 -4.17
C ARG A 12 -15.64 -21.60 -4.71
N GLU A 13 -16.11 -21.88 -5.92
CA GLU A 13 -15.93 -23.17 -6.58
C GLU A 13 -14.43 -23.46 -6.82
N ALA A 14 -13.68 -22.47 -7.31
CA ALA A 14 -12.25 -22.59 -7.57
C ALA A 14 -11.44 -22.82 -6.30
N TYR A 15 -11.75 -22.12 -5.19
CA TYR A 15 -11.07 -22.33 -3.90
C TYR A 15 -11.40 -23.68 -3.27
N ASN A 16 -12.50 -24.32 -3.61
CA ASN A 16 -12.85 -25.66 -3.14
C ASN A 16 -12.15 -26.79 -3.94
N CYS A 17 -11.40 -26.46 -5.00
CA CYS A 17 -10.57 -27.43 -5.72
C CYS A 17 -9.32 -27.80 -4.91
N ASP A 18 -8.72 -28.97 -5.22
CA ASP A 18 -7.48 -29.43 -4.57
C ASP A 18 -6.30 -28.48 -4.80
N ILE A 19 -6.21 -27.89 -6.00
CA ILE A 19 -5.17 -26.92 -6.37
C ILE A 19 -5.84 -25.70 -7.00
N THR A 20 -5.55 -24.53 -6.47
CA THR A 20 -6.05 -23.25 -6.97
C THR A 20 -4.90 -22.38 -7.46
N TYR A 21 -4.99 -21.90 -8.71
CA TYR A 21 -4.10 -20.85 -9.24
C TYR A 21 -4.78 -19.50 -9.13
N VAL A 22 -4.12 -18.57 -8.50
CA VAL A 22 -4.63 -17.21 -8.28
C VAL A 22 -3.46 -16.23 -8.18
N THR A 23 -3.64 -14.99 -8.58
CA THR A 23 -2.62 -13.97 -8.35
C THR A 23 -2.57 -13.56 -6.87
N ASN A 24 -1.39 -13.15 -6.40
CA ASN A 24 -1.18 -12.68 -5.03
C ASN A 24 -2.17 -11.57 -4.62
N ASN A 25 -2.43 -10.62 -5.54
CA ASN A 25 -3.36 -9.52 -5.30
C ASN A 25 -4.80 -10.01 -5.13
N GLU A 26 -5.31 -10.85 -6.08
CA GLU A 26 -6.68 -11.37 -6.01
C GLU A 26 -6.91 -12.20 -4.74
N LEU A 27 -5.93 -13.03 -4.37
CA LEU A 27 -6.00 -13.83 -3.15
C LEU A 27 -6.06 -12.95 -1.89
N GLY A 28 -5.22 -11.94 -1.80
CA GLY A 28 -5.22 -11.03 -0.67
C GLY A 28 -6.47 -10.14 -0.61
N PHE A 29 -6.99 -9.71 -1.77
CA PHE A 29 -8.27 -9.00 -1.82
C PHE A 29 -9.46 -9.90 -1.47
N ASP A 30 -9.45 -11.17 -1.85
CA ASP A 30 -10.48 -12.12 -1.42
C ASP A 30 -10.46 -12.31 0.10
N TYR A 31 -9.27 -12.37 0.72
CA TYR A 31 -9.15 -12.39 2.17
C TYR A 31 -9.77 -11.15 2.82
N LEU A 32 -9.48 -9.96 2.31
CA LEU A 32 -10.05 -8.73 2.85
C LEU A 32 -11.57 -8.69 2.65
N ARG A 33 -12.07 -9.09 1.46
CA ARG A 33 -13.51 -9.16 1.17
C ARG A 33 -14.24 -10.14 2.09
N ASP A 34 -13.67 -11.31 2.35
CA ASP A 34 -14.25 -12.31 3.25
C ASP A 34 -14.40 -11.79 4.68
N ASN A 35 -13.50 -10.89 5.10
CA ASN A 35 -13.59 -10.24 6.40
C ASN A 35 -14.53 -9.01 6.43
N MET A 36 -15.27 -8.72 5.34
CA MET A 36 -16.26 -7.66 5.23
C MET A 36 -17.67 -8.18 4.94
N VAL A 37 -17.85 -9.49 4.65
CA VAL A 37 -19.16 -10.07 4.35
C VAL A 37 -20.02 -10.18 5.61
N ILE A 38 -21.33 -9.99 5.45
CA ILE A 38 -22.31 -10.08 6.55
C ILE A 38 -22.92 -11.49 6.64
N TYR A 39 -22.85 -12.28 5.57
CA TYR A 39 -23.43 -13.62 5.48
C TYR A 39 -22.36 -14.66 5.18
N LYS A 40 -22.39 -15.78 5.92
CA LYS A 40 -21.43 -16.88 5.81
C LYS A 40 -21.37 -17.49 4.40
N GLU A 41 -22.50 -17.55 3.72
CA GLU A 41 -22.62 -18.11 2.36
C GLU A 41 -21.85 -17.28 1.32
N LYS A 42 -21.48 -16.05 1.65
CA LYS A 42 -20.71 -15.16 0.77
C LYS A 42 -19.19 -15.32 0.92
N LEU A 43 -18.73 -16.09 1.90
CA LEU A 43 -17.33 -16.43 2.03
C LEU A 43 -16.84 -17.25 0.83
N VAL A 44 -15.64 -16.95 0.36
CA VAL A 44 -15.04 -17.64 -0.79
C VAL A 44 -13.82 -18.46 -0.42
N LEU A 45 -13.03 -18.01 0.57
CA LEU A 45 -11.79 -18.67 0.96
C LEU A 45 -12.04 -19.89 1.85
N ARG A 46 -11.17 -20.87 1.72
CA ARG A 46 -10.94 -21.96 2.67
C ARG A 46 -9.79 -21.63 3.61
N ASP A 47 -9.47 -22.53 4.56
CA ASP A 47 -8.34 -22.38 5.47
C ASP A 47 -7.01 -22.28 4.70
N LEU A 48 -6.14 -21.37 5.16
CA LEU A 48 -4.87 -21.02 4.53
C LEU A 48 -3.78 -22.02 4.94
N HIS A 49 -3.84 -23.25 4.40
CA HIS A 49 -2.94 -24.33 4.82
C HIS A 49 -1.57 -24.26 4.13
N TYR A 50 -1.52 -24.24 2.80
CA TYR A 50 -0.27 -24.29 2.04
C TYR A 50 -0.31 -23.42 0.79
N CYS A 51 0.71 -22.60 0.58
CA CYS A 51 0.90 -21.86 -0.66
C CYS A 51 2.28 -22.11 -1.27
N VAL A 52 2.32 -22.10 -2.61
CA VAL A 52 3.55 -22.06 -3.40
C VAL A 52 3.54 -20.76 -4.18
N ILE A 53 4.52 -19.90 -3.90
CA ILE A 53 4.61 -18.56 -4.47
C ILE A 53 5.61 -18.60 -5.63
N ASP A 54 5.10 -18.44 -6.85
CA ASP A 54 5.95 -18.29 -8.03
C ASP A 54 6.48 -16.86 -8.10
N GLU A 55 7.72 -16.70 -8.57
CA GLU A 55 8.43 -15.42 -8.55
C GLU A 55 8.40 -14.75 -7.16
N VAL A 56 8.72 -15.55 -6.13
CA VAL A 56 8.57 -15.20 -4.70
C VAL A 56 9.25 -13.91 -4.31
N ASP A 57 10.35 -13.55 -4.95
CA ASP A 57 11.06 -12.30 -4.74
C ASP A 57 10.29 -11.08 -5.24
N SER A 58 9.49 -11.21 -6.32
CA SER A 58 8.58 -10.15 -6.73
C SER A 58 7.48 -9.92 -5.71
N VAL A 59 6.84 -11.01 -5.31
CA VAL A 59 5.66 -10.94 -4.43
C VAL A 59 6.02 -10.49 -3.02
N LEU A 60 7.08 -11.09 -2.44
CA LEU A 60 7.41 -10.89 -1.03
C LEU A 60 8.42 -9.77 -0.77
N ILE A 61 9.09 -9.25 -1.80
CA ILE A 61 10.08 -8.17 -1.64
C ILE A 61 9.66 -6.93 -2.41
N ASP A 62 9.43 -7.02 -3.73
CA ASP A 62 9.11 -5.84 -4.55
C ASP A 62 7.72 -5.30 -4.26
N GLU A 63 6.70 -6.14 -4.39
CA GLU A 63 5.30 -5.75 -4.16
C GLU A 63 4.98 -5.56 -2.67
N ALA A 64 5.78 -6.15 -1.77
CA ALA A 64 5.57 -6.08 -0.33
C ALA A 64 5.94 -4.72 0.30
N ARG A 65 6.29 -3.71 -0.48
CA ARG A 65 6.48 -2.31 -0.03
C ARG A 65 5.16 -1.60 0.24
N THR A 66 4.07 -2.04 -0.38
CA THR A 66 2.74 -1.44 -0.22
C THR A 66 1.74 -2.48 0.26
N PRO A 67 0.87 -2.16 1.23
CA PRO A 67 -0.17 -3.07 1.66
C PRO A 67 -1.26 -3.22 0.60
N LEU A 68 -2.07 -4.27 0.72
CA LEU A 68 -3.34 -4.41 0.04
C LEU A 68 -4.38 -3.57 0.77
N ILE A 69 -5.11 -2.72 0.06
CA ILE A 69 -6.08 -1.79 0.64
C ILE A 69 -7.39 -1.89 -0.13
N ILE A 70 -8.50 -2.10 0.59
CA ILE A 70 -9.84 -1.87 0.07
C ILE A 70 -10.30 -0.51 0.57
N SER A 71 -10.66 0.37 -0.36
CA SER A 71 -11.03 1.74 -0.07
C SER A 71 -12.51 2.00 -0.37
N GLY A 72 -13.14 2.83 0.45
CA GLY A 72 -14.46 3.39 0.23
C GLY A 72 -14.39 4.91 -0.01
N GLN A 73 -15.50 5.54 -0.39
CA GLN A 73 -15.55 7.00 -0.58
C GLN A 73 -15.54 7.74 0.77
N SER A 74 -14.64 8.71 0.91
CA SER A 74 -14.61 9.65 2.03
C SER A 74 -15.50 10.88 1.72
N GLY A 75 -15.99 11.52 2.78
CA GLY A 75 -16.79 12.76 2.68
C GLY A 75 -16.00 14.06 2.49
N LYS A 76 -14.67 14.02 2.46
CA LYS A 76 -13.82 15.23 2.42
C LYS A 76 -13.88 15.98 1.08
N SER A 77 -13.62 17.30 1.16
CA SER A 77 -13.69 18.21 0.01
C SER A 77 -12.49 18.01 -0.93
N THR A 78 -12.73 18.07 -2.24
CA THR A 78 -11.67 17.97 -3.27
C THR A 78 -11.09 19.34 -3.67
N GLU A 79 -11.66 20.45 -3.17
CA GLU A 79 -11.25 21.80 -3.55
C GLU A 79 -9.89 22.19 -2.94
N LEU A 80 -9.59 21.72 -1.73
CA LEU A 80 -8.35 22.02 -1.05
C LEU A 80 -7.12 21.54 -1.86
N TYR A 81 -7.20 20.37 -2.51
CA TYR A 81 -6.14 19.86 -3.37
C TYR A 81 -5.82 20.80 -4.54
N LYS A 82 -6.84 21.39 -5.16
CA LYS A 82 -6.65 22.35 -6.25
C LYS A 82 -6.04 23.66 -5.77
N MET A 83 -6.44 24.12 -4.58
CA MET A 83 -5.85 25.33 -3.98
C MET A 83 -4.40 25.11 -3.62
N CYS A 84 -4.05 23.97 -3.04
CA CYS A 84 -2.68 23.60 -2.72
C CYS A 84 -1.83 23.39 -3.99
N ASP A 85 -2.37 22.79 -5.05
CA ASP A 85 -1.68 22.68 -6.34
C ASP A 85 -1.36 24.06 -6.94
N TYR A 86 -2.34 24.98 -6.91
CA TYR A 86 -2.15 26.35 -7.38
C TYR A 86 -1.04 27.09 -6.62
N LEU A 87 -0.99 26.94 -5.29
CA LEU A 87 0.05 27.52 -4.46
C LEU A 87 1.42 26.88 -4.72
N ALA A 88 1.47 25.53 -4.78
CA ALA A 88 2.70 24.78 -5.01
C ALA A 88 3.39 25.17 -6.32
N ARG A 89 2.63 25.49 -7.38
CA ARG A 89 3.18 25.99 -8.65
C ARG A 89 3.86 27.36 -8.54
N GLN A 90 3.55 28.15 -7.53
CA GLN A 90 4.13 29.49 -7.32
C GLN A 90 5.34 29.47 -6.41
N MET A 91 5.46 28.41 -5.58
CA MET A 91 6.56 28.25 -4.63
C MET A 91 7.87 27.91 -5.33
N LYS A 92 8.97 28.41 -4.80
CA LYS A 92 10.32 28.23 -5.33
C LYS A 92 11.08 27.18 -4.52
N ARG A 93 11.67 26.22 -5.25
CA ARG A 93 12.56 25.23 -4.64
C ARG A 93 13.87 25.92 -4.22
N GLY A 94 14.31 25.68 -2.98
CA GLY A 94 15.60 26.11 -2.46
C GLY A 94 16.74 25.17 -2.89
N GLU A 95 17.97 25.66 -2.77
CA GLU A 95 19.18 24.88 -2.97
C GLU A 95 19.51 24.14 -1.67
N GLY A 96 19.49 22.81 -1.68
CA GLY A 96 19.77 21.94 -0.54
C GLY A 96 18.88 20.71 -0.51
N ASP A 97 19.34 19.67 0.17
CA ASP A 97 18.63 18.40 0.34
C ASP A 97 17.92 18.27 1.70
N GLY A 98 17.98 19.32 2.53
CA GLY A 98 17.39 19.31 3.88
C GLY A 98 18.14 18.44 4.89
N GLU A 99 19.27 17.84 4.55
CA GLU A 99 20.13 17.15 5.51
C GLU A 99 20.88 18.21 6.36
N ILE A 100 20.39 18.43 7.58
CA ILE A 100 21.16 19.21 8.58
C ILE A 100 22.33 18.34 9.02
N SER A 101 23.55 18.72 8.61
CA SER A 101 24.76 18.05 9.06
C SER A 101 24.80 18.05 10.60
N LYS A 102 25.22 16.91 11.20
CA LYS A 102 25.47 16.85 12.66
C LYS A 102 26.42 17.95 13.14
N MET A 103 27.23 18.50 12.25
CA MET A 103 28.17 19.58 12.51
C MET A 103 27.46 20.94 12.58
N ASP A 104 26.43 21.15 11.76
CA ASP A 104 25.64 22.39 11.75
C ASP A 104 24.68 22.47 12.96
N MET A 105 24.14 21.29 13.39
CA MET A 105 23.41 21.20 14.68
C MET A 105 24.27 21.53 15.89
N LEU A 106 25.56 21.18 15.88
CA LEU A 106 26.50 21.48 16.96
C LEU A 106 26.97 22.97 16.97
N MET A 107 27.03 23.58 15.78
CA MET A 107 27.52 24.97 15.64
C MET A 107 26.41 26.03 15.77
N LYS A 108 25.09 25.64 15.86
CA LYS A 108 23.97 26.60 15.86
C LYS A 108 24.06 27.63 14.74
N THR A 109 24.57 27.24 13.59
CA THR A 109 24.61 28.13 12.42
C THR A 109 23.18 28.22 11.91
N GLU A 110 22.62 29.44 11.91
CA GLU A 110 21.40 29.73 11.15
C GLU A 110 21.77 29.56 9.68
N VAL A 111 21.37 28.42 9.11
CA VAL A 111 21.45 28.21 7.67
C VAL A 111 20.39 29.11 7.08
N GLU A 112 20.76 30.12 6.32
CA GLU A 112 19.82 30.86 5.49
C GLU A 112 19.24 29.88 4.48
N GLU A 113 18.04 29.38 4.77
CA GLU A 113 17.30 28.53 3.86
C GLU A 113 16.85 29.37 2.66
N ASP A 114 17.47 29.14 1.49
CA ASP A 114 17.05 29.77 0.25
C ASP A 114 15.81 29.03 -0.30
N GLY A 115 14.82 29.82 -0.81
CA GLY A 115 13.58 29.29 -1.38
C GLY A 115 12.46 29.05 -0.35
N ASP A 116 11.34 28.48 -0.83
CA ASP A 116 10.12 28.27 -0.06
C ASP A 116 10.00 26.82 0.45
N PHE A 117 10.69 25.88 -0.19
CA PHE A 117 10.74 24.47 0.21
C PHE A 117 12.03 23.79 -0.24
N LEU A 118 12.40 22.72 0.48
CA LEU A 118 13.53 21.86 0.17
C LEU A 118 13.05 20.46 -0.23
N VAL A 119 13.78 19.82 -1.14
CA VAL A 119 13.45 18.48 -1.65
C VAL A 119 14.61 17.53 -1.41
N ASN A 120 14.37 16.47 -0.66
CA ASN A 120 15.30 15.36 -0.56
C ASN A 120 14.87 14.26 -1.53
N GLU A 121 15.55 14.18 -2.66
CA GLU A 121 15.24 13.19 -3.70
C GLU A 121 15.63 11.76 -3.30
N LYS A 122 16.63 11.62 -2.41
CA LYS A 122 17.14 10.34 -1.94
C LYS A 122 16.18 9.66 -0.97
N ASP A 123 15.62 10.43 -0.03
CA ASP A 123 14.69 9.95 0.97
C ASP A 123 13.22 10.23 0.60
N LYS A 124 12.99 10.80 -0.60
CA LYS A 124 11.67 11.07 -1.22
C LYS A 124 10.72 11.90 -0.33
N TYR A 125 11.22 12.94 0.33
CA TYR A 125 10.41 13.87 1.11
C TYR A 125 10.63 15.33 0.74
N VAL A 126 9.65 16.17 1.13
CA VAL A 126 9.68 17.63 0.94
C VAL A 126 9.45 18.32 2.28
N MET A 127 10.19 19.37 2.56
CA MET A 127 10.05 20.22 3.74
C MET A 127 9.79 21.67 3.35
N LEU A 128 8.88 22.34 4.06
CA LEU A 128 8.69 23.79 3.96
C LEU A 128 9.79 24.50 4.73
N THR A 129 10.32 25.57 4.14
CA THR A 129 11.20 26.53 4.85
C THR A 129 10.36 27.51 5.66
N ALA A 130 10.99 28.31 6.50
CA ALA A 130 10.30 29.39 7.22
C ALA A 130 9.61 30.38 6.27
N ASN A 131 10.15 30.59 5.06
CA ASN A 131 9.52 31.45 4.04
C ASN A 131 8.30 30.75 3.44
N GLY A 132 8.40 29.45 3.16
CA GLY A 132 7.29 28.66 2.65
C GLY A 132 6.11 28.58 3.61
N VAL A 133 6.38 28.41 4.91
CA VAL A 133 5.33 28.45 5.96
C VAL A 133 4.58 29.78 5.91
N LYS A 134 5.29 30.92 5.92
CA LYS A 134 4.68 32.25 5.83
C LYS A 134 3.84 32.42 4.55
N MET A 135 4.32 31.89 3.41
CA MET A 135 3.59 31.98 2.16
C MET A 135 2.27 31.19 2.21
N VAL A 136 2.28 30.00 2.83
CA VAL A 136 1.07 29.19 3.06
C VAL A 136 0.10 29.91 3.98
N GLU A 137 0.57 30.43 5.13
CA GLU A 137 -0.23 31.17 6.09
C GLU A 137 -0.92 32.39 5.45
N GLN A 138 -0.18 33.15 4.65
CA GLN A 138 -0.72 34.30 3.92
C GLN A 138 -1.77 33.91 2.88
N PHE A 139 -1.53 32.81 2.15
CA PHE A 139 -2.44 32.36 1.09
C PHE A 139 -3.76 31.84 1.64
N PHE A 140 -3.73 31.08 2.73
CA PHE A 140 -4.91 30.51 3.37
C PHE A 140 -5.53 31.42 4.45
N HIS A 141 -4.93 32.58 4.72
CA HIS A 141 -5.35 33.54 5.76
C HIS A 141 -5.45 32.89 7.15
N ILE A 142 -4.44 32.13 7.53
CA ILE A 142 -4.32 31.47 8.83
C ILE A 142 -3.17 32.10 9.62
N ASP A 143 -3.30 32.10 10.96
CA ASP A 143 -2.30 32.74 11.83
C ASP A 143 -1.07 31.85 12.07
N ASN A 144 -1.27 30.51 12.16
CA ASN A 144 -0.21 29.56 12.42
C ASN A 144 -0.50 28.22 11.74
N LEU A 145 0.36 27.79 10.80
CA LEU A 145 0.23 26.55 10.07
C LEU A 145 0.39 25.30 10.97
N SER A 146 1.09 25.42 12.10
CA SER A 146 1.35 24.31 13.03
C SER A 146 0.19 24.03 13.99
N ASP A 147 -0.87 24.81 13.98
CA ASP A 147 -2.03 24.58 14.83
C ASP A 147 -2.77 23.30 14.40
N PRO A 148 -3.33 22.52 15.34
CA PRO A 148 -4.05 21.28 15.03
C PRO A 148 -5.17 21.45 14.00
N GLU A 149 -5.84 22.59 13.97
CA GLU A 149 -6.92 22.92 13.03
C GLU A 149 -6.40 23.10 11.59
N ASN A 150 -5.13 23.43 11.40
CA ASN A 150 -4.50 23.70 10.11
C ASN A 150 -3.67 22.53 9.58
N MET A 151 -3.62 21.40 10.30
CA MET A 151 -2.83 20.22 9.91
C MET A 151 -3.25 19.66 8.53
N GLU A 152 -4.52 19.75 8.15
CA GLU A 152 -5.00 19.32 6.84
C GLU A 152 -4.42 20.18 5.71
N ILE A 153 -4.32 21.50 5.90
CA ILE A 153 -3.69 22.42 4.95
C ILE A 153 -2.19 22.11 4.82
N GLN A 154 -1.50 21.95 5.96
CA GLN A 154 -0.09 21.59 5.98
C GLN A 154 0.18 20.29 5.25
N HIS A 155 -0.61 19.27 5.49
CA HIS A 155 -0.51 17.97 4.82
C HIS A 155 -0.70 18.10 3.31
N ASN A 156 -1.77 18.76 2.87
CA ASN A 156 -2.11 18.89 1.46
C ASN A 156 -1.10 19.73 0.65
N ILE A 157 -0.51 20.78 1.24
CA ILE A 157 0.54 21.54 0.55
C ILE A 157 1.83 20.72 0.38
N ILE A 158 2.20 19.93 1.38
CA ILE A 158 3.35 19.02 1.29
C ILE A 158 3.08 17.96 0.21
N LEU A 159 1.87 17.41 0.11
CA LEU A 159 1.49 16.46 -0.94
C LEU A 159 1.53 17.10 -2.33
N ALA A 160 1.06 18.34 -2.48
CA ALA A 160 1.14 19.06 -3.75
C ALA A 160 2.61 19.28 -4.18
N LEU A 161 3.47 19.69 -3.25
CA LEU A 161 4.91 19.84 -3.51
C LEU A 161 5.58 18.50 -3.85
N ARG A 162 5.22 17.40 -3.16
CA ARG A 162 5.67 16.04 -3.49
C ARG A 162 5.23 15.63 -4.88
N ALA A 163 3.97 15.86 -5.23
CA ALA A 163 3.43 15.54 -6.55
C ALA A 163 4.19 16.25 -7.67
N HIS A 164 4.59 17.51 -7.46
CA HIS A 164 5.33 18.28 -8.46
C HIS A 164 6.80 17.90 -8.57
N ASN A 165 7.47 17.58 -7.45
CA ASN A 165 8.92 17.46 -7.40
C ASN A 165 9.44 16.02 -7.35
N LEU A 166 8.61 15.06 -6.92
CA LEU A 166 9.03 13.66 -6.70
C LEU A 166 8.21 12.64 -7.48
N MET A 167 7.06 13.06 -8.08
CA MET A 167 6.21 12.17 -8.88
C MET A 167 6.18 12.62 -10.33
N PHE A 168 6.65 11.79 -11.23
CA PHE A 168 6.82 12.13 -12.64
C PHE A 168 5.90 11.31 -13.54
N ARG A 169 5.27 11.99 -14.46
CA ARG A 169 4.46 11.37 -15.51
C ARG A 169 5.33 10.46 -16.38
N ASP A 170 4.76 9.37 -16.87
CA ASP A 170 5.41 8.34 -17.69
C ASP A 170 6.55 7.56 -16.98
N ARG A 171 6.78 7.84 -15.67
CA ARG A 171 7.66 7.10 -14.81
C ARG A 171 6.89 6.46 -13.66
N ASP A 172 6.24 7.28 -12.83
CA ASP A 172 5.54 6.84 -11.62
C ASP A 172 4.03 6.62 -11.89
N TYR A 173 3.49 7.31 -12.90
CA TYR A 173 2.10 7.20 -13.33
C TYR A 173 1.93 7.60 -14.80
N VAL A 174 0.81 7.17 -15.41
CA VAL A 174 0.36 7.62 -16.72
C VAL A 174 -1.03 8.25 -16.59
N VAL A 175 -1.36 9.13 -17.53
CA VAL A 175 -2.71 9.71 -17.66
C VAL A 175 -3.38 9.11 -18.88
N LYS A 176 -4.49 8.38 -18.67
CA LYS A 176 -5.29 7.76 -19.73
C LYS A 176 -6.77 7.95 -19.41
N ASP A 177 -7.57 8.33 -20.40
CA ASP A 177 -9.03 8.50 -20.28
C ASP A 177 -9.44 9.44 -19.13
N ASP A 178 -8.71 10.57 -18.96
CA ASP A 178 -8.90 11.56 -17.89
C ASP A 178 -8.72 10.99 -16.46
N GLU A 179 -7.96 9.89 -16.33
CA GLU A 179 -7.61 9.26 -15.08
C GLU A 179 -6.11 9.10 -14.91
N VAL A 180 -5.62 9.26 -13.66
CA VAL A 180 -4.25 8.92 -13.27
C VAL A 180 -4.19 7.43 -12.95
N LEU A 181 -3.27 6.72 -13.60
CA LEU A 181 -3.04 5.29 -13.38
C LEU A 181 -1.60 5.08 -12.90
N ILE A 182 -1.43 4.33 -11.82
CA ILE A 182 -0.11 4.03 -11.26
C ILE A 182 0.66 3.12 -12.23
N VAL A 183 1.94 3.42 -12.42
CA VAL A 183 2.90 2.50 -13.05
C VAL A 183 3.73 1.87 -11.94
N ASP A 184 3.77 0.57 -11.92
CA ASP A 184 4.61 -0.16 -10.98
C ASP A 184 6.10 0.08 -11.30
N GLU A 185 6.83 0.60 -10.35
CA GLU A 185 8.26 0.93 -10.47
C GLU A 185 9.11 -0.29 -10.86
N PHE A 186 8.70 -1.50 -10.45
CA PHE A 186 9.46 -2.72 -10.68
C PHE A 186 9.10 -3.42 -11.99
N THR A 187 7.81 -3.57 -12.24
CA THR A 187 7.33 -4.29 -13.44
C THR A 187 7.11 -3.37 -14.63
N GLY A 188 7.02 -2.06 -14.41
CA GLY A 188 6.67 -1.08 -15.43
C GLY A 188 5.23 -1.26 -15.97
N ARG A 189 4.37 -2.00 -15.27
CA ARG A 189 2.98 -2.26 -15.66
C ARG A 189 2.04 -1.26 -15.05
N ILE A 190 0.98 -0.92 -15.78
CA ILE A 190 -0.13 -0.15 -15.22
C ILE A 190 -0.85 -1.02 -14.19
N MET A 191 -1.15 -0.45 -13.03
CA MET A 191 -1.91 -1.07 -11.95
C MET A 191 -3.34 -0.53 -11.88
N PRO A 192 -4.30 -1.12 -12.63
CA PRO A 192 -5.67 -0.62 -12.64
C PRO A 192 -6.32 -0.78 -11.26
N GLY A 193 -7.07 0.25 -10.84
CA GLY A 193 -7.79 0.23 -9.57
C GLY A 193 -6.94 0.53 -8.33
N ARG A 194 -5.61 0.61 -8.44
CA ARG A 194 -4.75 1.07 -7.34
C ARG A 194 -4.63 2.59 -7.34
N ARG A 195 -4.48 3.17 -6.16
CA ARG A 195 -4.28 4.60 -5.94
C ARG A 195 -3.13 4.82 -4.96
N PHE A 196 -2.42 5.92 -5.09
CA PHE A 196 -1.46 6.34 -4.07
C PHE A 196 -2.23 6.70 -2.78
N SER A 197 -1.67 6.35 -1.63
CA SER A 197 -2.25 6.60 -0.31
C SER A 197 -2.16 8.08 0.11
N ASP A 198 -2.79 8.39 1.21
CA ASP A 198 -2.64 9.62 1.99
C ASP A 198 -2.95 10.91 1.21
N GLY A 199 -3.81 10.87 0.20
CA GLY A 199 -4.14 12.04 -0.63
C GLY A 199 -3.15 12.34 -1.76
N LEU A 200 -2.02 11.61 -1.88
CA LEU A 200 -1.03 11.85 -2.93
C LEU A 200 -1.62 11.64 -4.33
N HIS A 201 -2.53 10.66 -4.49
CA HIS A 201 -3.19 10.44 -5.78
C HIS A 201 -4.03 11.65 -6.21
N GLN A 202 -4.77 12.25 -5.29
CA GLN A 202 -5.56 13.45 -5.52
C GLN A 202 -4.68 14.67 -5.82
N ALA A 203 -3.54 14.78 -5.16
CA ALA A 203 -2.55 15.82 -5.45
C ALA A 203 -1.98 15.68 -6.89
N ILE A 204 -1.76 14.44 -7.36
CA ILE A 204 -1.35 14.17 -8.74
C ILE A 204 -2.51 14.44 -9.72
N GLU A 205 -3.75 14.05 -9.40
CA GLU A 205 -4.93 14.39 -10.19
C GLU A 205 -5.07 15.91 -10.34
N ALA A 206 -4.85 16.69 -9.27
CA ALA A 206 -4.85 18.15 -9.32
C ALA A 206 -3.70 18.69 -10.20
N LYS A 207 -2.48 18.17 -10.03
CA LYS A 207 -1.31 18.52 -10.85
C LYS A 207 -1.55 18.33 -12.35
N GLU A 208 -2.16 17.22 -12.74
CA GLU A 208 -2.44 16.88 -14.15
C GLU A 208 -3.72 17.53 -14.68
N ASN A 209 -4.45 18.29 -13.85
CA ASN A 209 -5.73 18.92 -14.17
C ASN A 209 -6.82 17.93 -14.64
N VAL A 210 -6.76 16.70 -14.19
CA VAL A 210 -7.84 15.72 -14.35
C VAL A 210 -8.85 15.87 -13.23
N LYS A 211 -9.99 15.19 -13.32
CA LYS A 211 -11.03 15.25 -12.29
C LYS A 211 -10.51 14.68 -10.97
N VAL A 212 -10.32 15.53 -9.96
CA VAL A 212 -9.94 15.09 -8.62
C VAL A 212 -11.09 14.28 -8.03
N LYS A 213 -10.86 12.99 -7.78
CA LYS A 213 -11.82 12.11 -7.11
C LYS A 213 -11.75 12.33 -5.60
N ARG A 214 -12.85 12.09 -4.89
CA ARG A 214 -12.88 12.20 -3.42
C ARG A 214 -11.82 11.30 -2.80
N GLU A 215 -11.30 11.70 -1.65
CA GLU A 215 -10.45 10.84 -0.85
C GLU A 215 -11.15 9.50 -0.62
N SER A 216 -10.36 8.46 -0.60
CA SER A 216 -10.83 7.14 -0.24
C SER A 216 -10.48 6.87 1.22
N LYS A 217 -11.48 6.45 1.99
CA LYS A 217 -11.28 5.94 3.34
C LYS A 217 -10.87 4.48 3.26
N THR A 218 -9.88 4.08 4.03
CA THR A 218 -9.44 2.68 4.12
C THR A 218 -10.49 1.85 4.87
N LEU A 219 -11.11 0.90 4.18
CA LEU A 219 -12.10 -0.02 4.77
C LEU A 219 -11.45 -1.27 5.34
N ALA A 220 -10.43 -1.79 4.66
CA ALA A 220 -9.66 -2.94 5.09
C ALA A 220 -8.26 -2.88 4.49
N THR A 221 -7.27 -3.32 5.24
CA THR A 221 -5.88 -3.35 4.80
C THR A 221 -5.15 -4.56 5.37
N ILE A 222 -4.16 -5.08 4.63
CA ILE A 222 -3.19 -6.07 5.10
C ILE A 222 -1.91 -5.98 4.30
N THR A 223 -0.76 -6.13 4.94
CA THR A 223 0.52 -6.25 4.24
C THR A 223 0.69 -7.65 3.66
N PHE A 224 1.43 -7.78 2.55
CA PHE A 224 1.76 -9.09 1.99
C PHE A 224 2.50 -9.97 3.00
N GLN A 225 3.38 -9.36 3.80
CA GLN A 225 4.14 -10.05 4.85
C GLN A 225 3.19 -10.74 5.83
N ASN A 226 2.24 -10.01 6.40
CA ASN A 226 1.30 -10.56 7.37
C ASN A 226 0.35 -11.55 6.70
N PHE A 227 -0.14 -11.26 5.50
CA PHE A 227 -1.04 -12.17 4.78
C PHE A 227 -0.38 -13.53 4.49
N PHE A 228 0.80 -13.56 3.89
CA PHE A 228 1.47 -14.83 3.59
C PHE A 228 1.98 -15.55 4.84
N ASN A 229 2.22 -14.83 5.95
CA ASN A 229 2.56 -15.45 7.23
C ASN A 229 1.37 -16.17 7.91
N MET A 230 0.14 -15.95 7.45
CA MET A 230 -1.05 -16.68 7.92
C MET A 230 -1.12 -18.13 7.41
N PHE A 231 -0.39 -18.47 6.34
CA PHE A 231 -0.35 -19.85 5.86
C PHE A 231 0.46 -20.75 6.81
N ASP A 232 -0.06 -21.93 7.14
CA ASP A 232 0.63 -22.94 7.96
C ASP A 232 1.95 -23.36 7.31
N LYS A 233 1.94 -23.50 5.98
CA LYS A 233 3.11 -23.82 5.17
C LYS A 233 3.20 -22.90 3.96
N LYS A 234 4.40 -22.44 3.68
CA LYS A 234 4.69 -21.64 2.49
C LYS A 234 6.00 -22.06 1.85
N ALA A 235 6.03 -22.04 0.53
CA ALA A 235 7.23 -22.25 -0.27
C ALA A 235 7.24 -21.23 -1.41
N GLY A 236 8.41 -20.93 -1.92
CA GLY A 236 8.56 -20.00 -3.03
C GLY A 236 9.60 -20.50 -4.03
N MET A 237 9.55 -19.99 -5.25
CA MET A 237 10.53 -20.24 -6.29
C MET A 237 10.82 -18.97 -7.07
N THR A 238 12.09 -18.82 -7.42
CA THR A 238 12.58 -17.75 -8.29
C THR A 238 13.99 -18.09 -8.76
N GLY A 239 14.45 -17.45 -9.82
CA GLY A 239 15.84 -17.53 -10.28
C GLY A 239 16.81 -16.65 -9.50
N THR A 240 16.37 -15.81 -8.56
CA THR A 240 17.16 -14.71 -8.01
C THR A 240 17.01 -14.49 -6.49
N ALA A 241 16.59 -15.50 -5.72
CA ALA A 241 16.38 -15.37 -4.27
C ALA A 241 17.66 -15.19 -3.45
N GLN A 242 18.79 -15.69 -3.93
CA GLN A 242 20.02 -15.81 -3.12
C GLN A 242 20.53 -14.47 -2.57
N THR A 243 20.32 -13.37 -3.30
CA THR A 243 20.76 -12.04 -2.86
C THR A 243 19.97 -11.51 -1.68
N GLU A 244 18.77 -12.02 -1.47
CA GLU A 244 17.79 -11.58 -0.47
C GLU A 244 17.53 -12.68 0.61
N GLU A 245 18.42 -13.65 0.74
CA GLU A 245 18.26 -14.78 1.68
C GLU A 245 18.05 -14.30 3.12
N GLU A 246 18.74 -13.25 3.53
CA GLU A 246 18.63 -12.68 4.89
C GLU A 246 17.20 -12.17 5.15
N GLU A 247 16.62 -11.47 4.18
CA GLU A 247 15.24 -10.96 4.29
C GLU A 247 14.21 -12.10 4.30
N PHE A 248 14.35 -13.11 3.46
CA PHE A 248 13.47 -14.28 3.47
C PHE A 248 13.49 -15.01 4.80
N ARG A 249 14.67 -15.13 5.41
CA ARG A 249 14.82 -15.77 6.72
C ARG A 249 14.25 -14.92 7.85
N GLU A 250 14.54 -13.63 7.88
CA GLU A 250 14.18 -12.76 9.00
C GLU A 250 12.68 -12.43 9.03
N ILE A 251 12.08 -12.16 7.86
CA ILE A 251 10.67 -11.72 7.77
C ILE A 251 9.72 -12.91 7.61
N TYR A 252 10.08 -13.89 6.79
CA TYR A 252 9.17 -14.97 6.40
C TYR A 252 9.52 -16.32 7.01
N GLY A 253 10.66 -16.45 7.68
CA GLY A 253 11.14 -17.72 8.25
C GLY A 253 11.46 -18.77 7.18
N MET A 254 11.84 -18.34 5.97
CA MET A 254 12.14 -19.22 4.84
C MET A 254 13.64 -19.24 4.55
N ASP A 255 14.21 -20.46 4.42
CA ASP A 255 15.58 -20.66 3.95
C ASP A 255 15.63 -20.68 2.42
N VAL A 256 16.75 -20.22 1.85
CA VAL A 256 16.99 -20.23 0.41
C VAL A 256 17.88 -21.41 0.05
N VAL A 257 17.38 -22.31 -0.82
CA VAL A 257 18.10 -23.46 -1.33
C VAL A 257 18.39 -23.25 -2.81
N VAL A 258 19.66 -23.20 -3.17
CA VAL A 258 20.11 -23.06 -4.56
C VAL A 258 20.09 -24.42 -5.25
N ILE A 259 19.22 -24.59 -6.23
CA ILE A 259 19.11 -25.79 -7.05
C ILE A 259 19.98 -25.59 -8.30
N PRO A 260 20.94 -26.47 -8.60
CA PRO A 260 21.75 -26.36 -9.80
C PRO A 260 20.92 -26.36 -11.08
N THR A 261 21.36 -25.61 -12.09
CA THR A 261 20.71 -25.57 -13.40
C THR A 261 20.77 -26.93 -14.10
N ASN A 262 19.73 -27.29 -14.87
CA ASN A 262 19.65 -28.52 -15.62
C ASN A 262 20.81 -28.66 -16.64
N ARG A 263 21.21 -27.55 -17.27
CA ARG A 263 22.35 -27.47 -18.19
C ARG A 263 23.27 -26.33 -17.76
N PRO A 264 24.58 -26.44 -17.97
CA PRO A 264 25.53 -25.37 -17.65
C PRO A 264 25.15 -24.07 -18.38
N ILE A 265 25.30 -22.92 -17.71
CA ILE A 265 25.07 -21.59 -18.27
C ILE A 265 26.19 -21.32 -19.30
N GLN A 266 25.84 -21.06 -20.55
CA GLN A 266 26.75 -20.68 -21.62
C GLN A 266 26.77 -19.17 -21.90
N ARG A 267 25.90 -18.40 -21.24
CA ARG A 267 25.85 -16.95 -21.37
C ARG A 267 27.13 -16.30 -20.86
N ILE A 268 27.64 -15.34 -21.61
CA ILE A 268 28.81 -14.54 -21.26
C ILE A 268 28.33 -13.20 -20.69
N ASP A 269 28.56 -12.98 -19.40
CA ASP A 269 28.27 -11.71 -18.75
C ASP A 269 29.51 -10.81 -18.84
N GLN A 270 29.43 -9.79 -19.72
CA GLN A 270 30.55 -8.86 -19.96
C GLN A 270 30.63 -7.81 -18.83
N PRO A 271 31.83 -7.24 -18.59
CA PRO A 271 31.99 -6.11 -17.66
C PRO A 271 31.13 -4.91 -18.06
N ASP A 272 30.77 -4.09 -17.07
CA ASP A 272 30.01 -2.86 -17.30
C ASP A 272 30.87 -1.84 -18.06
N SER A 273 30.24 -1.16 -19.04
CA SER A 273 30.83 -0.01 -19.74
C SER A 273 30.35 1.29 -19.09
N ILE A 274 31.27 2.13 -18.66
CA ILE A 274 30.96 3.35 -17.92
C ILE A 274 31.41 4.57 -18.72
N PHE A 275 30.48 5.52 -18.90
CA PHE A 275 30.68 6.77 -19.63
C PHE A 275 30.51 7.99 -18.73
N LYS A 276 31.04 9.13 -19.15
CA LYS A 276 30.89 10.37 -18.41
C LYS A 276 29.45 10.87 -18.43
N THR A 277 28.84 10.89 -19.61
CA THR A 277 27.52 11.48 -19.83
C THR A 277 26.50 10.46 -20.31
N LYS A 278 25.23 10.72 -20.06
CA LYS A 278 24.09 9.94 -20.61
C LYS A 278 24.12 9.90 -22.14
N LYS A 279 24.51 10.99 -22.78
CA LYS A 279 24.58 11.10 -24.23
C LYS A 279 25.63 10.15 -24.84
N GLU A 280 26.82 10.08 -24.26
CA GLU A 280 27.88 9.15 -24.70
C GLU A 280 27.43 7.71 -24.54
N LYS A 281 26.85 7.37 -23.38
CA LYS A 281 26.27 6.07 -23.07
C LYS A 281 25.24 5.64 -24.13
N LEU A 282 24.25 6.48 -24.42
CA LEU A 282 23.20 6.19 -25.38
C LEU A 282 23.76 6.01 -26.80
N ASN A 283 24.75 6.79 -27.20
CA ASN A 283 25.41 6.61 -28.50
C ASN A 283 26.10 5.26 -28.60
N ALA A 284 26.83 4.84 -27.56
CA ALA A 284 27.50 3.53 -27.49
C ALA A 284 26.48 2.39 -27.56
N ILE A 285 25.37 2.48 -26.82
CA ILE A 285 24.26 1.52 -26.87
C ILE A 285 23.71 1.39 -28.30
N VAL A 286 23.41 2.50 -28.95
CA VAL A 286 22.85 2.51 -30.33
C VAL A 286 23.83 1.91 -31.33
N GLU A 287 25.14 2.13 -31.17
CA GLU A 287 26.17 1.51 -32.01
C GLU A 287 26.22 0.00 -31.80
N GLN A 288 26.19 -0.44 -30.56
CA GLN A 288 26.19 -1.86 -30.23
C GLN A 288 24.93 -2.58 -30.76
N ILE A 289 23.75 -1.96 -30.65
CA ILE A 289 22.51 -2.49 -31.22
C ILE A 289 22.64 -2.62 -32.73
N ASN A 290 23.15 -1.59 -33.41
CA ASN A 290 23.32 -1.60 -34.86
C ASN A 290 24.31 -2.68 -35.31
N GLU A 291 25.40 -2.89 -34.59
CA GLU A 291 26.36 -3.97 -34.85
C GLU A 291 25.70 -5.36 -34.72
N SER A 292 24.97 -5.60 -33.63
CA SER A 292 24.24 -6.86 -33.39
C SER A 292 23.18 -7.10 -34.46
N TYR A 293 22.41 -6.07 -34.80
CA TYR A 293 21.42 -6.13 -35.87
C TYR A 293 22.03 -6.53 -37.21
N ARG A 294 23.19 -5.95 -37.58
CA ARG A 294 23.91 -6.30 -38.81
C ARG A 294 24.43 -7.73 -38.82
N LYS A 295 24.81 -8.26 -37.67
CA LYS A 295 25.19 -9.67 -37.48
C LYS A 295 24.01 -10.64 -37.51
N GLY A 296 22.79 -10.14 -37.38
CA GLY A 296 21.59 -10.96 -37.25
C GLY A 296 21.26 -11.42 -35.85
N GLN A 297 22.05 -11.00 -34.85
CA GLN A 297 21.86 -11.37 -33.46
C GLN A 297 20.68 -10.57 -32.86
N PRO A 298 19.70 -11.24 -32.21
CA PRO A 298 18.63 -10.53 -31.53
C PRO A 298 19.12 -9.79 -30.30
N VAL A 299 18.53 -8.62 -30.02
CA VAL A 299 18.89 -7.78 -28.89
C VAL A 299 17.67 -7.43 -28.05
N LEU A 300 17.76 -7.65 -26.76
CA LEU A 300 16.80 -7.15 -25.76
C LEU A 300 17.49 -6.05 -24.94
N VAL A 301 16.92 -4.85 -25.00
CA VAL A 301 17.40 -3.68 -24.26
C VAL A 301 16.51 -3.44 -23.07
N GLY A 302 17.07 -3.51 -21.86
CA GLY A 302 16.39 -3.17 -20.61
C GLY A 302 16.60 -1.69 -20.29
N THR A 303 15.50 -0.96 -20.09
CA THR A 303 15.48 0.45 -19.66
C THR A 303 14.75 0.58 -18.32
N ILE A 304 15.14 1.53 -17.49
CA ILE A 304 14.55 1.70 -16.15
C ILE A 304 13.20 2.44 -16.16
N ASN A 305 12.94 3.27 -17.20
CA ASN A 305 11.71 4.03 -17.30
C ASN A 305 11.24 4.18 -18.76
N ILE A 306 10.03 4.71 -18.94
CA ILE A 306 9.40 4.89 -20.24
C ILE A 306 10.16 5.94 -21.07
N ASP A 307 10.57 7.05 -20.44
CA ASP A 307 11.28 8.15 -21.13
C ASP A 307 12.59 7.66 -21.76
N ALA A 308 13.39 6.89 -21.02
CA ALA A 308 14.62 6.29 -21.55
C ALA A 308 14.33 5.33 -22.72
N SER A 309 13.20 4.60 -22.67
CA SER A 309 12.78 3.71 -23.76
C SER A 309 12.37 4.49 -25.02
N GLU A 310 11.67 5.61 -24.87
CA GLU A 310 11.24 6.48 -25.96
C GLU A 310 12.43 7.24 -26.58
N GLU A 311 13.36 7.75 -25.75
CA GLU A 311 14.57 8.41 -26.24
C GLU A 311 15.42 7.46 -27.08
N LEU A 312 15.65 6.24 -26.58
CA LEU A 312 16.42 5.22 -27.32
C LEU A 312 15.70 4.81 -28.60
N SER A 313 14.37 4.64 -28.57
CA SER A 313 13.55 4.34 -29.74
C SER A 313 13.67 5.44 -30.79
N HIS A 314 13.63 6.72 -30.39
CA HIS A 314 13.83 7.86 -31.32
C HIS A 314 15.23 7.83 -31.95
N MET A 315 16.28 7.52 -31.19
CA MET A 315 17.64 7.43 -31.72
C MET A 315 17.79 6.28 -32.72
N LEU A 316 17.22 5.10 -32.46
CA LEU A 316 17.22 3.95 -33.36
C LEU A 316 16.44 4.23 -34.64
N SER A 317 15.29 4.91 -34.53
CA SER A 317 14.50 5.34 -35.71
C SER A 317 15.27 6.27 -36.62
N LYS A 318 16.05 7.21 -36.08
CA LYS A 318 16.94 8.09 -36.85
C LYS A 318 18.00 7.30 -37.64
N ARG A 319 18.47 6.18 -37.07
CA ARG A 319 19.44 5.27 -37.72
C ARG A 319 18.78 4.19 -38.58
N LYS A 320 17.44 4.21 -38.70
CA LYS A 320 16.64 3.26 -39.48
C LYS A 320 16.82 1.80 -39.04
N VAL A 321 17.02 1.56 -37.76
CA VAL A 321 17.05 0.23 -37.17
C VAL A 321 15.62 -0.14 -36.79
N PRO A 322 15.03 -1.20 -37.39
CA PRO A 322 13.70 -1.68 -36.98
C PRO A 322 13.74 -2.18 -35.56
N HIS A 323 12.79 -1.79 -34.74
CA HIS A 323 12.70 -2.22 -33.35
C HIS A 323 11.25 -2.19 -32.85
N LYS A 324 10.99 -2.95 -31.77
CA LYS A 324 9.72 -2.93 -31.02
C LYS A 324 9.97 -2.35 -29.64
N VAL A 325 8.98 -1.60 -29.11
CA VAL A 325 9.04 -1.04 -27.75
C VAL A 325 7.96 -1.67 -26.91
N LEU A 326 8.36 -2.20 -25.75
CA LEU A 326 7.49 -2.80 -24.77
C LEU A 326 7.58 -1.99 -23.46
N ASN A 327 6.59 -1.17 -23.21
CA ASN A 327 6.46 -0.37 -22.02
C ASN A 327 4.99 -0.34 -21.56
N ALA A 328 4.68 0.33 -20.45
CA ALA A 328 3.34 0.37 -19.88
C ALA A 328 2.25 0.88 -20.85
N LYS A 329 2.62 1.67 -21.88
CA LYS A 329 1.69 2.17 -22.88
C LYS A 329 1.22 1.08 -23.87
N PHE A 330 2.00 0.00 -24.04
CA PHE A 330 1.79 -1.06 -25.05
C PHE A 330 1.65 -2.46 -24.44
N HIS A 331 1.20 -2.57 -23.21
CA HIS A 331 1.11 -3.85 -22.49
C HIS A 331 0.16 -4.88 -23.15
N GLU A 332 -0.83 -4.44 -23.91
CA GLU A 332 -1.78 -5.33 -24.61
C GLU A 332 -1.08 -6.21 -25.67
N LEU A 333 0.05 -5.74 -26.21
CA LEU A 333 0.85 -6.45 -27.23
C LEU A 333 2.05 -7.21 -26.63
N GLU A 334 2.17 -7.26 -25.30
CA GLU A 334 3.33 -7.80 -24.61
C GLU A 334 3.68 -9.22 -25.06
N ALA A 335 2.71 -10.12 -25.09
CA ALA A 335 2.92 -11.53 -25.45
C ALA A 335 3.46 -11.68 -26.89
N GLU A 336 2.94 -10.88 -27.83
CA GLU A 336 3.35 -10.91 -29.22
C GLU A 336 4.77 -10.35 -29.40
N ILE A 337 5.09 -9.23 -28.74
CA ILE A 337 6.41 -8.62 -28.81
C ILE A 337 7.48 -9.53 -28.21
N VAL A 338 7.19 -10.19 -27.08
CA VAL A 338 8.12 -11.10 -26.41
C VAL A 338 8.34 -12.38 -27.24
N ALA A 339 7.29 -12.91 -27.89
CA ALA A 339 7.43 -14.07 -28.76
C ALA A 339 8.40 -13.83 -29.92
N ASP A 340 8.43 -12.61 -30.43
CA ASP A 340 9.31 -12.24 -31.54
C ASP A 340 10.73 -11.79 -31.09
N ALA A 341 10.93 -11.50 -29.81
CA ALA A 341 12.18 -10.95 -29.30
C ALA A 341 13.42 -11.86 -29.50
N GLY A 342 13.21 -13.16 -29.64
CA GLY A 342 14.27 -14.14 -29.94
C GLY A 342 14.54 -14.42 -31.41
N GLN A 343 13.83 -13.77 -32.34
CA GLN A 343 13.98 -13.98 -33.77
C GLN A 343 15.20 -13.25 -34.34
N LYS A 344 15.71 -13.73 -35.45
CA LYS A 344 16.85 -13.12 -36.15
C LYS A 344 16.60 -11.65 -36.47
N ASN A 345 17.57 -10.77 -36.18
CA ASN A 345 17.48 -9.32 -36.35
C ASN A 345 16.40 -8.62 -35.46
N ALA A 346 15.80 -9.31 -34.49
CA ALA A 346 14.87 -8.67 -33.57
C ALA A 346 15.61 -7.67 -32.68
N VAL A 347 15.07 -6.45 -32.54
CA VAL A 347 15.50 -5.47 -31.56
C VAL A 347 14.29 -5.11 -30.72
N THR A 348 14.34 -5.42 -29.43
CA THR A 348 13.24 -5.14 -28.49
C THR A 348 13.75 -4.25 -27.38
N ILE A 349 13.09 -3.12 -27.15
CA ILE A 349 13.34 -2.26 -26.00
C ILE A 349 12.22 -2.55 -24.99
N ALA A 350 12.60 -2.93 -23.78
CA ALA A 350 11.64 -3.25 -22.72
C ALA A 350 11.95 -2.45 -21.46
N THR A 351 10.91 -1.83 -20.87
CA THR A 351 11.04 -1.23 -19.53
C THR A 351 11.01 -2.30 -18.49
N ASN A 352 11.97 -2.23 -17.55
CA ASN A 352 12.12 -3.11 -16.39
C ASN A 352 11.81 -4.59 -16.70
N MET A 353 10.81 -5.14 -16.03
CA MET A 353 10.45 -6.55 -16.04
C MET A 353 9.34 -6.89 -17.04
N ALA A 354 9.05 -6.02 -18.00
CA ALA A 354 8.10 -6.32 -19.07
C ALA A 354 8.42 -7.68 -19.71
N GLY A 355 7.43 -8.56 -19.86
CA GLY A 355 7.61 -9.93 -20.29
C GLY A 355 8.12 -10.89 -19.20
N ARG A 356 8.10 -10.52 -17.90
CA ARG A 356 8.45 -11.43 -16.80
C ARG A 356 7.52 -12.65 -16.81
N GLY A 357 8.07 -13.83 -16.51
CA GLY A 357 7.34 -15.10 -16.59
C GLY A 357 7.19 -15.68 -18.01
N THR A 358 7.53 -14.90 -19.06
CA THR A 358 7.44 -15.37 -20.45
C THR A 358 8.81 -15.78 -20.95
N ASP A 359 8.89 -16.97 -21.58
CA ASP A 359 10.13 -17.49 -22.15
C ASP A 359 10.39 -16.91 -23.54
N ILE A 360 11.62 -16.42 -23.77
CA ILE A 360 12.06 -15.93 -25.09
C ILE A 360 12.74 -17.09 -25.81
N LYS A 361 12.07 -17.67 -26.80
CA LYS A 361 12.61 -18.77 -27.58
C LYS A 361 13.45 -18.24 -28.72
N LEU A 362 14.66 -18.79 -28.87
CA LEU A 362 15.55 -18.43 -29.98
C LEU A 362 14.99 -18.97 -31.29
N GLY A 363 15.01 -18.11 -32.31
CA GLY A 363 14.71 -18.48 -33.69
C GLY A 363 15.77 -19.41 -34.28
N GLU A 364 15.45 -20.02 -35.45
CA GLU A 364 16.36 -20.93 -36.13
C GLU A 364 17.66 -20.24 -36.53
N GLY A 365 18.82 -20.86 -36.20
CA GLY A 365 20.15 -20.33 -36.48
C GLY A 365 20.62 -19.20 -35.58
N VAL A 366 19.81 -18.71 -34.62
CA VAL A 366 20.20 -17.61 -33.71
C VAL A 366 21.24 -18.05 -32.68
N ALA A 367 21.22 -19.32 -32.27
CA ALA A 367 22.21 -19.86 -31.37
C ALA A 367 23.62 -19.78 -31.95
N GLU A 368 23.81 -20.01 -33.27
CA GLU A 368 25.07 -19.90 -33.98
C GLU A 368 25.58 -18.46 -34.07
N LEU A 369 24.68 -17.46 -33.97
CA LEU A 369 25.02 -16.05 -33.96
C LEU A 369 25.39 -15.51 -32.56
N GLY A 370 25.43 -16.40 -31.54
CA GLY A 370 25.71 -16.04 -30.15
C GLY A 370 24.49 -15.92 -29.24
N GLY A 371 23.30 -16.29 -29.73
CA GLY A 371 22.05 -16.25 -28.95
C GLY A 371 21.51 -14.84 -28.72
N LEU A 372 20.67 -14.69 -27.72
CA LEU A 372 20.07 -13.40 -27.37
C LEU A 372 21.08 -12.52 -26.63
N ARG A 373 21.25 -11.29 -27.09
CA ARG A 373 22.06 -10.27 -26.43
C ARG A 373 21.22 -9.39 -25.54
N ILE A 374 21.62 -9.25 -24.29
CA ILE A 374 21.00 -8.36 -23.31
C ILE A 374 21.85 -7.09 -23.19
N ILE A 375 21.20 -5.94 -23.28
CA ILE A 375 21.80 -4.63 -23.03
C ILE A 375 21.02 -3.98 -21.89
N GLY A 376 21.66 -3.74 -20.75
CA GLY A 376 21.10 -2.90 -19.69
C GLY A 376 21.53 -1.45 -19.89
N THR A 377 20.60 -0.51 -19.92
CA THR A 377 20.92 0.92 -20.09
C THR A 377 21.37 1.60 -18.81
N GLU A 378 21.08 0.98 -17.66
CA GLU A 378 21.47 1.41 -16.33
C GLU A 378 21.48 0.20 -15.38
N ARG A 379 22.05 0.35 -14.19
CA ARG A 379 21.88 -0.60 -13.10
C ARG A 379 20.62 -0.23 -12.30
N HIS A 380 19.86 -1.23 -11.95
CA HIS A 380 18.68 -1.07 -11.09
C HIS A 380 19.07 -0.87 -9.62
N GLU A 381 18.14 -0.46 -8.81
CA GLU A 381 18.33 -0.31 -7.35
C GLU A 381 18.70 -1.62 -6.66
N SER A 382 18.32 -2.76 -7.23
CA SER A 382 18.63 -4.10 -6.71
C SER A 382 19.41 -4.94 -7.73
N ARG A 383 20.47 -5.60 -7.25
CA ARG A 383 21.26 -6.57 -8.05
C ARG A 383 20.41 -7.72 -8.56
N ARG A 384 19.37 -8.07 -7.83
CA ARG A 384 18.40 -9.10 -8.18
C ARG A 384 17.70 -8.79 -9.50
N ILE A 385 17.24 -7.54 -9.68
CA ILE A 385 16.59 -7.09 -10.91
C ILE A 385 17.55 -7.15 -12.11
N ASP A 386 18.79 -6.75 -11.92
CA ASP A 386 19.85 -6.90 -12.95
C ASP A 386 20.04 -8.36 -13.34
N ASN A 387 20.05 -9.27 -12.37
CA ASN A 387 20.19 -10.72 -12.62
C ASN A 387 18.97 -11.29 -13.35
N GLN A 388 17.77 -10.79 -13.05
CA GLN A 388 16.54 -11.17 -13.78
C GLN A 388 16.60 -10.71 -15.24
N LEU A 389 17.12 -9.51 -15.52
CA LEU A 389 17.32 -9.03 -16.88
C LEU A 389 18.35 -9.90 -17.61
N ARG A 390 19.52 -10.18 -17.00
CA ARG A 390 20.52 -11.12 -17.56
C ARG A 390 19.93 -12.50 -17.81
N GLY A 391 19.10 -13.00 -16.90
CA GLY A 391 18.45 -14.30 -16.95
C GLY A 391 17.44 -14.48 -18.09
N ARG A 392 17.13 -13.43 -18.85
CA ARG A 392 16.34 -13.54 -20.09
C ARG A 392 17.10 -14.24 -21.21
N SER A 393 18.42 -14.26 -21.15
CA SER A 393 19.31 -14.90 -22.10
C SER A 393 20.06 -16.09 -21.49
N GLY A 394 20.49 -17.02 -22.31
CA GLY A 394 21.28 -18.19 -21.89
C GLY A 394 20.46 -19.24 -21.14
N ARG A 395 19.18 -19.40 -21.47
CA ARG A 395 18.28 -20.38 -20.86
C ARG A 395 18.51 -21.78 -21.44
N GLN A 396 18.36 -22.81 -20.60
CA GLN A 396 18.45 -24.23 -20.98
C GLN A 396 19.74 -24.60 -21.75
N GLY A 397 20.85 -23.89 -21.46
CA GLY A 397 22.13 -24.11 -22.12
C GLY A 397 22.30 -23.44 -23.48
N ASP A 398 21.40 -22.53 -23.85
CA ASP A 398 21.54 -21.67 -25.02
C ASP A 398 22.72 -20.69 -24.82
N PRO A 399 23.43 -20.32 -25.88
CA PRO A 399 24.40 -19.21 -25.82
C PRO A 399 23.68 -17.88 -25.61
N GLY A 400 24.40 -16.89 -25.12
CA GLY A 400 23.88 -15.55 -24.91
C GLY A 400 24.96 -14.62 -24.39
N GLU A 401 24.65 -13.34 -24.37
CA GLU A 401 25.53 -12.30 -23.87
C GLU A 401 24.76 -11.27 -23.07
N SER A 402 25.39 -10.69 -22.04
CA SER A 402 24.85 -9.54 -21.33
C SER A 402 25.90 -8.47 -21.11
N LYS A 403 25.52 -7.19 -21.25
CA LYS A 403 26.36 -6.04 -20.94
C LYS A 403 25.52 -4.88 -20.42
N PHE A 404 26.00 -4.20 -19.38
CA PHE A 404 25.40 -2.99 -18.86
C PHE A 404 26.21 -1.76 -19.27
N TYR A 405 25.49 -0.69 -19.64
CA TYR A 405 26.05 0.60 -20.03
C TYR A 405 25.61 1.64 -19.00
N LEU A 406 26.57 2.28 -18.35
CA LEU A 406 26.34 3.21 -17.24
C LEU A 406 26.88 4.59 -17.56
N SER A 407 26.33 5.63 -16.94
CA SER A 407 26.94 6.94 -16.92
C SER A 407 27.05 7.48 -15.50
N LEU A 408 27.94 8.45 -15.29
CA LEU A 408 28.08 9.12 -14.00
C LEU A 408 26.87 10.02 -13.69
N GLU A 409 26.04 10.31 -14.69
CA GLU A 409 24.80 11.10 -14.59
C GLU A 409 23.57 10.23 -14.29
N ASP A 410 23.70 8.91 -14.26
CA ASP A 410 22.62 8.00 -13.90
C ASP A 410 22.24 8.17 -12.42
N ASP A 411 20.96 8.03 -12.09
CA ASP A 411 20.43 8.33 -10.77
C ASP A 411 21.12 7.55 -9.65
N LEU A 412 21.42 6.27 -9.87
CA LEU A 412 22.19 5.45 -8.92
C LEU A 412 23.58 6.07 -8.63
N MET A 413 24.24 6.57 -9.67
CA MET A 413 25.57 7.19 -9.54
C MET A 413 25.50 8.58 -8.94
N ARG A 414 24.49 9.36 -9.31
CA ARG A 414 24.24 10.73 -8.81
C ARG A 414 23.88 10.73 -7.32
N LEU A 415 22.96 9.88 -6.90
CA LEU A 415 22.43 9.87 -5.53
C LEU A 415 23.35 9.14 -4.53
N PHE A 416 24.03 8.10 -4.98
CA PHE A 416 24.86 7.24 -4.12
C PHE A 416 26.34 7.21 -4.53
N GLY A 417 26.67 7.84 -5.67
CA GLY A 417 28.03 8.05 -6.13
C GLY A 417 28.71 9.12 -5.29
N SER A 418 29.79 8.79 -4.61
CA SER A 418 30.51 9.82 -3.87
C SER A 418 31.21 10.80 -4.84
N GLU A 419 31.37 12.06 -4.43
CA GLU A 419 32.24 13.06 -5.08
C GLU A 419 33.63 12.50 -5.41
N ARG A 420 34.07 11.47 -4.68
CA ARG A 420 35.32 10.73 -4.93
C ARG A 420 35.37 10.05 -6.30
N VAL A 421 34.25 9.53 -6.83
CA VAL A 421 34.24 8.91 -8.16
C VAL A 421 34.37 9.97 -9.23
N MET A 422 33.69 11.12 -9.05
CA MET A 422 33.84 12.27 -9.95
C MET A 422 35.28 12.79 -9.93
N SER A 423 35.88 12.93 -8.76
CA SER A 423 37.28 13.39 -8.65
C SER A 423 38.29 12.41 -9.26
N VAL A 424 38.04 11.12 -9.19
CA VAL A 424 38.88 10.08 -9.86
C VAL A 424 38.75 10.23 -11.37
N TYR A 425 37.52 10.45 -11.88
CA TYR A 425 37.29 10.68 -13.30
C TYR A 425 38.04 11.89 -13.83
N ASP A 426 37.92 13.03 -13.15
CA ASP A 426 38.60 14.27 -13.51
C ASP A 426 40.13 14.16 -13.40
N THR A 427 40.64 13.33 -12.46
CA THR A 427 42.06 13.07 -12.28
C THR A 427 42.63 12.21 -13.41
N LEU A 428 41.87 11.26 -13.93
CA LEU A 428 42.28 10.34 -14.98
C LEU A 428 42.28 11.00 -16.39
N LYS A 429 41.75 12.20 -16.55
CA LYS A 429 41.65 12.97 -17.82
C LYS A 429 41.23 12.10 -19.00
N ILE A 430 40.19 11.29 -18.83
CA ILE A 430 39.70 10.39 -19.87
C ILE A 430 39.06 11.22 -20.99
N PRO A 431 39.40 10.98 -22.27
CA PRO A 431 38.79 11.68 -23.40
C PRO A 431 37.29 11.45 -23.47
N GLU A 432 36.54 12.43 -24.01
CA GLU A 432 35.13 12.26 -24.28
C GLU A 432 34.88 11.07 -25.22
N GLY A 433 33.90 10.22 -24.89
CA GLY A 433 33.49 9.07 -25.70
C GLY A 433 34.29 7.78 -25.46
N GLU A 434 35.32 7.78 -24.62
CA GLU A 434 36.03 6.56 -24.26
C GLU A 434 35.33 5.81 -23.13
N GLU A 435 35.20 4.52 -23.33
CA GLU A 435 34.68 3.55 -22.36
C GLU A 435 35.66 3.34 -21.21
N ILE A 436 35.16 3.38 -19.98
CA ILE A 436 35.98 3.03 -18.79
C ILE A 436 35.65 1.62 -18.35
N GLU A 437 36.54 0.70 -18.54
CA GLU A 437 36.49 -0.62 -17.96
C GLU A 437 37.46 -0.68 -16.74
N HIS A 438 36.96 -0.31 -15.56
CA HIS A 438 37.79 -0.37 -14.36
C HIS A 438 37.07 -1.09 -13.23
N LYS A 439 37.63 -2.20 -12.73
CA LYS A 439 37.07 -3.02 -11.65
C LYS A 439 36.72 -2.21 -10.39
N THR A 440 37.43 -1.14 -10.11
CA THR A 440 37.18 -0.28 -8.93
C THR A 440 35.82 0.43 -9.04
N ILE A 441 35.42 0.86 -10.26
CA ILE A 441 34.15 1.57 -10.45
C ILE A 441 32.99 0.57 -10.44
N SER A 442 33.14 -0.60 -11.06
CA SER A 442 32.13 -1.67 -10.96
C SER A 442 31.89 -2.11 -9.52
N ASN A 443 32.96 -2.24 -8.71
CA ASN A 443 32.85 -2.52 -7.27
C ASN A 443 32.15 -1.39 -6.51
N PHE A 444 32.29 -0.15 -6.96
CA PHE A 444 31.63 1.00 -6.37
C PHE A 444 30.10 0.96 -6.65
N VAL A 445 29.71 0.68 -7.89
CA VAL A 445 28.30 0.50 -8.28
C VAL A 445 27.65 -0.60 -7.44
N GLU A 446 28.31 -1.74 -7.29
CA GLU A 446 27.79 -2.84 -6.47
C GLU A 446 27.65 -2.45 -4.99
N LYS A 447 28.58 -1.65 -4.44
CA LYS A 447 28.45 -1.12 -3.07
C LYS A 447 27.30 -0.14 -2.94
N ALA A 448 27.05 0.69 -3.95
CA ALA A 448 25.90 1.60 -3.98
C ALA A 448 24.60 0.80 -3.98
N GLN A 449 24.46 -0.22 -4.84
CA GLN A 449 23.29 -1.10 -4.85
C GLN A 449 23.07 -1.78 -3.50
N LYS A 450 24.12 -2.37 -2.90
CA LYS A 450 24.02 -2.99 -1.56
C LYS A 450 23.55 -2.01 -0.48
N LYS A 451 23.96 -0.74 -0.57
CA LYS A 451 23.51 0.29 0.37
C LYS A 451 22.02 0.60 0.19
N ILE A 452 21.55 0.69 -1.07
CA ILE A 452 20.13 0.90 -1.36
C ILE A 452 19.30 -0.30 -0.93
N GLU A 453 19.74 -1.53 -1.27
CA GLU A 453 19.09 -2.77 -0.83
C GLU A 453 18.94 -2.79 0.70
N GLY A 454 19.99 -2.45 1.45
CA GLY A 454 19.95 -2.35 2.91
C GLY A 454 19.01 -1.27 3.44
N ASN A 455 18.98 -0.09 2.81
CA ASN A 455 18.03 0.98 3.18
C ASN A 455 16.59 0.54 2.90
N ASN A 456 16.33 -0.04 1.73
CA ASN A 456 15.00 -0.53 1.36
C ASN A 456 14.53 -1.65 2.30
N PHE A 457 15.44 -2.56 2.69
CA PHE A 457 15.15 -3.58 3.69
C PHE A 457 14.80 -2.95 5.05
N ALA A 458 15.59 -1.97 5.52
CA ALA A 458 15.31 -1.28 6.77
C ALA A 458 13.95 -0.55 6.76
N ILE A 459 13.57 0.07 5.64
CA ILE A 459 12.25 0.71 5.48
C ILE A 459 11.15 -0.34 5.55
N ARG A 460 11.26 -1.47 4.82
CA ARG A 460 10.27 -2.56 4.87
C ARG A 460 10.14 -3.16 6.27
N LYS A 461 11.25 -3.37 6.96
CA LYS A 461 11.27 -3.87 8.34
C LYS A 461 10.58 -2.91 9.30
N ASN A 462 10.88 -1.64 9.20
CA ASN A 462 10.26 -0.60 10.03
C ASN A 462 8.74 -0.52 9.80
N LEU A 463 8.30 -0.56 8.53
CA LEU A 463 6.87 -0.63 8.19
C LEU A 463 6.20 -1.86 8.81
N LEU A 464 6.88 -3.01 8.78
CA LEU A 464 6.35 -4.24 9.34
C LEU A 464 6.23 -4.16 10.88
N GLU A 465 7.16 -3.50 11.57
CA GLU A 465 7.11 -3.31 13.03
C GLU A 465 5.89 -2.49 13.46
N TYR A 466 5.55 -1.43 12.70
CA TYR A 466 4.30 -0.67 12.90
C TYR A 466 3.06 -1.50 12.55
N ASP A 467 3.07 -2.17 11.38
CA ASP A 467 1.92 -2.97 10.94
C ASP A 467 1.68 -4.21 11.82
N ARG A 468 2.70 -4.69 12.54
CA ARG A 468 2.54 -5.78 13.51
C ARG A 468 1.52 -5.42 14.61
N VAL A 469 1.52 -4.18 15.09
CA VAL A 469 0.54 -3.73 16.09
C VAL A 469 -0.87 -3.77 15.52
N ASN A 470 -1.04 -3.24 14.30
CA ASN A 470 -2.32 -3.28 13.60
C ASN A 470 -2.75 -4.72 13.28
N ASN A 471 -1.80 -5.60 12.98
CA ASN A 471 -2.10 -7.00 12.68
C ASN A 471 -2.58 -7.78 13.92
N GLU A 472 -1.95 -7.59 15.07
CA GLU A 472 -2.39 -8.20 16.33
C GLU A 472 -3.85 -7.79 16.66
N GLN A 473 -4.18 -6.52 16.47
CA GLN A 473 -5.54 -5.99 16.67
C GLN A 473 -6.52 -6.53 15.61
N ARG A 474 -6.11 -6.59 14.33
CA ARG A 474 -6.88 -7.15 13.22
C ARG A 474 -7.25 -8.61 13.47
N GLU A 475 -6.31 -9.42 13.91
CA GLU A 475 -6.55 -10.84 14.23
C GLU A 475 -7.61 -11.00 15.32
N ILE A 476 -7.58 -10.17 16.35
CA ILE A 476 -8.59 -10.19 17.42
C ILE A 476 -9.97 -9.85 16.86
N ILE A 477 -10.09 -8.73 16.14
CA ILE A 477 -11.37 -8.27 15.58
C ILE A 477 -11.93 -9.24 14.54
N TYR A 478 -11.09 -9.75 13.64
CA TYR A 478 -11.53 -10.69 12.60
C TYR A 478 -11.93 -12.04 13.19
N LYS A 479 -11.28 -12.49 14.27
CA LYS A 479 -11.68 -13.69 15.01
C LYS A 479 -13.03 -13.51 15.68
N GLU A 480 -13.26 -12.41 16.39
CA GLU A 480 -14.57 -12.12 16.99
C GLU A 480 -15.66 -11.99 15.90
N ARG A 481 -15.36 -11.28 14.82
CA ARG A 481 -16.25 -11.15 13.68
C ARG A 481 -16.60 -12.50 13.06
N ARG A 482 -15.63 -13.40 12.96
CA ARG A 482 -15.83 -14.76 12.43
C ARG A 482 -16.74 -15.59 13.31
N ARG A 483 -16.61 -15.51 14.64
CA ARG A 483 -17.50 -16.18 15.58
C ARG A 483 -18.96 -15.74 15.41
N VAL A 484 -19.18 -14.43 15.24
CA VAL A 484 -20.52 -13.88 14.96
C VAL A 484 -21.05 -14.39 13.61
N LEU A 485 -20.21 -14.45 12.59
CA LEU A 485 -20.56 -14.92 11.25
C LEU A 485 -20.85 -16.43 11.20
N ASP A 486 -20.13 -17.24 12.01
CA ASP A 486 -20.31 -18.69 12.10
C ASP A 486 -21.61 -19.09 12.84
N GLY A 487 -22.36 -18.12 13.38
CA GLY A 487 -23.68 -18.33 13.96
C GLY A 487 -23.61 -18.76 15.42
N GLU A 488 -22.53 -18.45 16.16
CA GLU A 488 -22.56 -18.58 17.62
C GLU A 488 -23.73 -17.76 18.18
N ASN A 489 -24.38 -18.31 19.21
CA ASN A 489 -25.49 -17.59 19.84
C ASN A 489 -24.95 -16.32 20.53
N MET A 490 -25.20 -15.17 19.91
CA MET A 490 -24.73 -13.88 20.40
C MET A 490 -25.56 -13.33 21.55
N HIS A 491 -26.70 -13.92 21.86
CA HIS A 491 -27.57 -13.43 22.92
C HIS A 491 -26.87 -13.33 24.28
N GLU A 492 -26.17 -14.37 24.70
CA GLU A 492 -25.41 -14.33 25.96
C GLU A 492 -24.30 -13.28 25.92
N VAL A 493 -23.68 -13.07 24.76
CA VAL A 493 -22.67 -12.04 24.55
C VAL A 493 -23.28 -10.64 24.69
N ILE A 494 -24.46 -10.41 24.10
CA ILE A 494 -25.21 -9.15 24.22
C ILE A 494 -25.61 -8.89 25.66
N LEU A 495 -26.18 -9.90 26.37
CA LEU A 495 -26.52 -9.75 27.77
C LEU A 495 -25.31 -9.42 28.64
N LYS A 496 -24.14 -9.98 28.31
CA LYS A 496 -22.88 -9.63 28.96
C LYS A 496 -22.46 -8.20 28.63
N MET A 497 -22.58 -7.77 27.38
CA MET A 497 -22.26 -6.38 26.96
C MET A 497 -23.08 -5.37 27.75
N ILE A 498 -24.38 -5.61 27.91
CA ILE A 498 -25.28 -4.74 28.71
C ILE A 498 -24.75 -4.62 30.15
N LYS A 499 -24.41 -5.75 30.78
CA LYS A 499 -23.89 -5.75 32.16
C LYS A 499 -22.54 -5.04 32.29
N ASP A 500 -21.66 -5.25 31.32
CA ASP A 500 -20.31 -4.66 31.32
C ASP A 500 -20.40 -3.14 31.16
N ASP A 501 -21.30 -2.62 30.28
CA ASP A 501 -21.47 -1.19 30.06
C ASP A 501 -22.09 -0.46 31.25
N ILE A 502 -23.12 -1.05 31.86
CA ILE A 502 -23.71 -0.50 33.10
C ILE A 502 -22.68 -0.52 34.24
N SER A 503 -21.95 -1.64 34.39
CA SER A 503 -20.93 -1.74 35.38
C SER A 503 -19.81 -0.73 35.21
N ALA A 504 -19.40 -0.46 33.97
CA ALA A 504 -18.42 0.57 33.64
C ALA A 504 -18.91 1.99 33.98
N ALA A 505 -20.16 2.32 33.66
CA ALA A 505 -20.76 3.61 34.01
C ALA A 505 -20.82 3.81 35.53
N VAL A 506 -21.22 2.79 36.26
CA VAL A 506 -21.22 2.82 37.72
C VAL A 506 -19.81 2.97 38.30
N ASP A 507 -18.81 2.25 37.78
CA ASP A 507 -17.41 2.37 38.24
C ASP A 507 -16.81 3.74 38.00
N GLN A 508 -17.22 4.39 36.90
CA GLN A 508 -16.72 5.71 36.55
C GLN A 508 -17.23 6.79 37.50
N VAL A 509 -18.51 6.72 37.89
CA VAL A 509 -19.16 7.75 38.72
C VAL A 509 -19.08 7.38 40.21
N CYS A 510 -19.28 6.10 40.55
CA CYS A 510 -19.30 5.60 41.94
C CYS A 510 -17.97 4.93 42.31
N SER A 511 -16.88 5.70 42.22
CA SER A 511 -15.55 5.21 42.61
C SER A 511 -15.44 4.94 44.11
N SER A 512 -14.71 3.89 44.49
CA SER A 512 -14.38 3.59 45.91
C SER A 512 -13.47 4.65 46.54
N GLU A 513 -12.89 5.54 45.74
CA GLU A 513 -12.03 6.66 46.21
C GLU A 513 -12.83 7.92 46.55
N THR A 514 -14.10 7.99 46.11
CA THR A 514 -15.00 9.15 46.32
C THR A 514 -16.00 8.81 47.44
N ALA A 515 -16.28 9.77 48.31
CA ALA A 515 -17.30 9.57 49.34
C ALA A 515 -18.68 9.37 48.67
N PRO A 516 -19.52 8.42 49.12
CA PRO A 516 -20.83 8.14 48.50
C PRO A 516 -21.76 9.35 48.42
N GLU A 517 -21.57 10.32 49.31
CA GLU A 517 -22.35 11.58 49.34
C GLU A 517 -21.95 12.51 48.16
N ASP A 518 -20.76 12.31 47.62
CA ASP A 518 -20.20 13.12 46.49
C ASP A 518 -20.42 12.46 45.12
N TRP A 519 -21.07 11.29 45.04
CA TRP A 519 -21.37 10.63 43.79
C TRP A 519 -22.33 11.47 42.93
N ASN A 520 -21.91 11.77 41.67
CA ASN A 520 -22.69 12.59 40.77
C ASN A 520 -23.85 11.80 40.14
N GLN A 521 -25.02 11.82 40.80
CA GLN A 521 -26.21 11.08 40.34
C GLN A 521 -26.68 11.54 38.95
N VAL A 522 -26.54 12.82 38.61
CA VAL A 522 -26.95 13.35 37.31
C VAL A 522 -26.05 12.77 36.20
N GLU A 523 -24.76 12.71 36.44
CA GLU A 523 -23.81 12.13 35.49
C GLU A 523 -24.05 10.62 35.31
N LEU A 524 -24.36 9.90 36.40
CA LEU A 524 -24.72 8.48 36.35
C LEU A 524 -25.98 8.25 35.52
N ASP A 525 -27.03 9.05 35.75
CA ASP A 525 -28.29 8.99 34.98
C ASP A 525 -28.04 9.26 33.50
N ASP A 526 -27.29 10.32 33.17
CA ASP A 526 -26.98 10.69 31.79
C ASP A 526 -26.19 9.59 31.08
N MET A 527 -25.19 8.99 31.74
CA MET A 527 -24.39 7.91 31.18
C MET A 527 -25.23 6.66 30.91
N ILE A 528 -25.97 6.21 31.89
CA ILE A 528 -26.75 4.97 31.78
C ILE A 528 -27.89 5.15 30.77
N ARG A 529 -28.64 6.26 30.82
CA ARG A 529 -29.77 6.54 29.88
C ARG A 529 -29.29 6.81 28.44
N ASN A 530 -28.05 7.19 28.25
CA ASN A 530 -27.47 7.24 26.92
C ASN A 530 -27.36 5.84 26.29
N ILE A 531 -27.09 4.83 27.09
CA ILE A 531 -26.94 3.42 26.67
C ILE A 531 -28.30 2.72 26.66
N VAL A 532 -28.96 2.67 27.83
CA VAL A 532 -30.25 2.00 28.06
C VAL A 532 -31.34 3.06 28.25
N PRO A 533 -32.42 3.09 27.43
CA PRO A 533 -33.42 4.13 27.46
C PRO A 533 -34.45 3.91 28.62
N PHE A 534 -34.00 4.03 29.86
CA PHE A 534 -34.91 3.98 31.02
C PHE A 534 -35.96 5.09 30.94
N GLU A 535 -37.22 4.77 31.26
CA GLU A 535 -38.30 5.74 31.28
C GLU A 535 -38.14 6.71 32.46
N GLU A 536 -37.76 6.19 33.62
CA GLU A 536 -37.54 6.99 34.84
C GLU A 536 -36.05 7.30 35.03
N PRO A 537 -35.70 8.45 35.63
CA PRO A 537 -34.32 8.77 35.96
C PRO A 537 -33.70 7.75 36.92
N VAL A 538 -32.44 7.38 36.66
CA VAL A 538 -31.65 6.51 37.53
C VAL A 538 -31.29 7.29 38.80
N THR A 539 -31.98 6.99 39.90
CA THR A 539 -31.75 7.65 41.18
C THR A 539 -31.14 6.65 42.19
N LEU A 540 -30.19 7.15 42.98
CA LEU A 540 -29.65 6.40 44.10
C LEU A 540 -30.57 6.56 45.30
N THR A 541 -30.92 5.44 45.94
CA THR A 541 -31.72 5.46 47.16
C THR A 541 -30.84 5.88 48.35
N GLU A 542 -31.49 6.47 49.42
CA GLU A 542 -30.74 6.85 50.62
C GLU A 542 -30.05 5.63 51.30
N GLU A 543 -30.61 4.43 51.10
CA GLU A 543 -29.99 3.20 51.60
C GLU A 543 -28.74 2.79 50.81
N GLU A 544 -28.74 2.93 49.50
CA GLU A 544 -27.58 2.65 48.63
C GLU A 544 -26.43 3.60 48.92
N ILE A 545 -26.72 4.90 49.08
CA ILE A 545 -25.73 5.92 49.46
C ILE A 545 -25.17 5.60 50.85
N ARG A 546 -26.04 5.21 51.80
CA ARG A 546 -25.61 4.88 53.18
C ARG A 546 -24.79 3.60 53.29
N LYS A 547 -25.13 2.56 52.52
CA LYS A 547 -24.42 1.28 52.49
C LYS A 547 -23.12 1.36 51.69
N ALA A 548 -23.04 2.26 50.73
CA ALA A 548 -21.94 2.40 49.77
C ALA A 548 -21.59 1.07 49.05
N ASP A 549 -22.61 0.22 48.82
CA ASP A 549 -22.42 -1.08 48.20
C ASP A 549 -22.59 -0.97 46.66
N ILE A 550 -21.46 -0.69 46.01
CA ILE A 550 -21.37 -0.60 44.55
C ILE A 550 -21.83 -1.89 43.87
N LYS A 551 -21.67 -3.06 44.51
CA LYS A 551 -22.08 -4.34 43.94
C LYS A 551 -23.60 -4.48 43.91
N GLU A 552 -24.27 -4.14 45.00
CA GLU A 552 -25.74 -4.16 45.09
C GLU A 552 -26.34 -3.20 44.06
N LEU A 553 -25.75 -2.00 43.88
CA LEU A 553 -26.16 -1.02 42.90
C LEU A 553 -26.01 -1.57 41.45
N LYS A 554 -24.86 -2.16 41.14
CA LYS A 554 -24.63 -2.79 39.83
C LYS A 554 -25.62 -3.92 39.54
N GLU A 555 -25.88 -4.78 40.54
CA GLU A 555 -26.84 -5.88 40.37
C GLU A 555 -28.26 -5.37 40.10
N ARG A 556 -28.70 -4.35 40.82
CA ARG A 556 -30.03 -3.73 40.60
C ARG A 556 -30.14 -3.16 39.17
N LEU A 557 -29.21 -2.28 38.78
CA LEU A 557 -29.25 -1.62 37.47
C LEU A 557 -29.10 -2.63 36.33
N ASN A 558 -28.27 -3.65 36.52
CA ASN A 558 -28.12 -4.71 35.52
C ASN A 558 -29.43 -5.50 35.35
N ASN A 559 -30.13 -5.83 36.47
CA ASN A 559 -31.39 -6.57 36.39
C ASN A 559 -32.49 -5.71 35.70
N GLU A 560 -32.60 -4.44 36.03
CA GLU A 560 -33.56 -3.52 35.42
C GLU A 560 -33.31 -3.39 33.90
N ALA A 561 -32.03 -3.29 33.49
CA ALA A 561 -31.67 -3.23 32.09
C ALA A 561 -32.00 -4.52 31.34
N LEU A 562 -31.69 -5.68 31.96
CA LEU A 562 -32.00 -6.99 31.35
C LEU A 562 -33.50 -7.23 31.21
N GLU A 563 -34.33 -6.78 32.20
CA GLU A 563 -35.77 -6.84 32.11
C GLU A 563 -36.28 -6.00 30.94
N LEU A 564 -35.78 -4.78 30.80
CA LEU A 564 -36.14 -3.90 29.67
C LEU A 564 -35.74 -4.51 28.33
N TYR A 565 -34.57 -5.19 28.26
CA TYR A 565 -34.14 -5.90 27.06
C TYR A 565 -35.06 -7.08 26.73
N ALA A 566 -35.47 -7.86 27.74
CA ALA A 566 -36.40 -8.96 27.56
C ALA A 566 -37.82 -8.48 27.14
N GLU A 567 -38.22 -7.28 27.55
CA GLU A 567 -39.45 -6.66 27.04
C GLU A 567 -39.30 -6.26 25.57
N LYS A 568 -38.14 -5.71 25.20
CA LYS A 568 -37.83 -5.36 23.82
C LYS A 568 -37.79 -6.59 22.89
N GLU A 569 -37.31 -7.71 23.36
CA GLU A 569 -37.35 -8.98 22.61
C GLU A 569 -38.80 -9.45 22.33
N LYS A 570 -39.72 -9.21 23.26
CA LYS A 570 -41.13 -9.58 23.07
C LYS A 570 -41.86 -8.70 22.05
N GLU A 571 -41.35 -7.53 21.72
CA GLU A 571 -41.88 -6.69 20.62
C GLU A 571 -41.66 -7.34 19.24
N ILE A 572 -40.74 -8.30 19.16
CA ILE A 572 -40.43 -9.02 17.91
C ILE A 572 -41.03 -10.42 18.03
N ASP A 573 -42.02 -10.71 17.19
CA ASP A 573 -42.80 -11.96 17.25
C ASP A 573 -41.98 -13.22 17.02
N ASP A 574 -40.86 -13.10 16.29
CA ASP A 574 -39.98 -14.20 15.91
C ASP A 574 -38.62 -14.14 16.63
N PRO A 575 -38.30 -15.08 17.54
CA PRO A 575 -37.02 -15.11 18.22
C PRO A 575 -35.82 -15.27 17.28
N ASP A 576 -35.96 -15.97 16.16
CA ASP A 576 -34.88 -16.15 15.18
C ASP A 576 -34.58 -14.84 14.47
N GLN A 577 -35.61 -14.03 14.21
CA GLN A 577 -35.45 -12.68 13.66
C GLN A 577 -34.67 -11.78 14.62
N MET A 578 -34.93 -11.86 15.94
CA MET A 578 -34.17 -11.09 16.94
C MET A 578 -32.69 -11.49 16.94
N ARG A 579 -32.38 -12.78 16.88
CA ARG A 579 -30.97 -13.28 16.81
C ARG A 579 -30.27 -12.76 15.55
N GLU A 580 -30.99 -12.74 14.42
CA GLU A 580 -30.44 -12.17 13.17
C GLU A 580 -30.19 -10.66 13.27
N ILE A 581 -31.08 -9.92 13.94
CA ILE A 581 -30.92 -8.49 14.20
C ILE A 581 -29.68 -8.25 15.08
N GLU A 582 -29.54 -8.98 16.18
CA GLU A 582 -28.36 -8.91 17.06
C GLU A 582 -27.08 -9.14 16.28
N ARG A 583 -27.05 -10.18 15.45
CA ARG A 583 -25.91 -10.54 14.60
C ARG A 583 -25.54 -9.43 13.62
N VAL A 584 -26.52 -8.92 12.89
CA VAL A 584 -26.30 -7.89 11.85
C VAL A 584 -25.88 -6.56 12.47
N ILE A 585 -26.48 -6.15 13.59
CA ILE A 585 -26.12 -4.90 14.28
C ILE A 585 -24.68 -5.02 14.81
N LEU A 586 -24.34 -6.11 15.47
CA LEU A 586 -23.00 -6.31 15.99
C LEU A 586 -21.95 -6.29 14.88
N LEU A 587 -22.15 -7.02 13.77
CA LEU A 587 -21.25 -7.02 12.63
C LEU A 587 -21.07 -5.61 12.04
N LYS A 588 -22.14 -4.88 11.81
CA LYS A 588 -22.08 -3.52 11.24
C LYS A 588 -21.39 -2.54 12.19
N THR A 589 -21.59 -2.67 13.49
CA THR A 589 -20.92 -1.82 14.48
C THR A 589 -19.44 -2.12 14.55
N ILE A 590 -19.05 -3.42 14.55
CA ILE A 590 -17.65 -3.83 14.46
C ILE A 590 -17.01 -3.25 13.20
N ASP A 591 -17.62 -3.44 12.03
CA ASP A 591 -17.05 -3.00 10.75
C ASP A 591 -16.84 -1.49 10.70
N ARG A 592 -17.82 -0.70 11.20
CA ARG A 592 -17.70 0.75 11.24
C ARG A 592 -16.60 1.22 12.19
N LYS A 593 -16.62 0.74 13.45
CA LYS A 593 -15.62 1.14 14.45
C LYS A 593 -14.22 0.70 14.09
N TRP A 594 -14.08 -0.48 13.50
CA TRP A 594 -12.81 -0.96 12.99
C TRP A 594 -12.27 -0.09 11.84
N THR A 595 -13.13 0.32 10.93
CA THR A 595 -12.77 1.24 9.83
C THR A 595 -12.32 2.61 10.37
N ASP A 596 -13.01 3.16 11.38
CA ASP A 596 -12.62 4.41 12.03
C ASP A 596 -11.26 4.24 12.73
N HIS A 597 -11.06 3.13 13.44
CA HIS A 597 -9.82 2.82 14.14
C HIS A 597 -8.60 2.66 13.21
N ILE A 598 -8.77 2.09 12.02
CA ILE A 598 -7.69 2.01 11.02
C ILE A 598 -7.20 3.42 10.66
N ASP A 599 -8.12 4.34 10.40
CA ASP A 599 -7.78 5.73 10.08
C ASP A 599 -7.10 6.44 11.27
N ASP A 600 -7.59 6.22 12.49
CA ASP A 600 -6.99 6.79 13.70
C ASP A 600 -5.57 6.27 13.95
N MET A 601 -5.32 4.97 13.70
CA MET A 601 -3.99 4.37 13.79
C MET A 601 -3.04 4.89 12.70
N ASP A 602 -3.53 5.15 11.49
CA ASP A 602 -2.73 5.76 10.43
C ASP A 602 -2.37 7.23 10.79
N ASN A 603 -3.30 8.00 11.35
CA ASN A 603 -3.04 9.35 11.86
C ASN A 603 -2.01 9.34 13.01
N LEU A 604 -2.14 8.40 13.94
CA LEU A 604 -1.17 8.21 15.03
C LEU A 604 0.23 7.96 14.48
N ARG A 605 0.35 7.08 13.46
CA ARG A 605 1.63 6.73 12.83
C ARG A 605 2.32 7.96 12.22
N GLN A 606 1.56 8.85 11.57
CA GLN A 606 2.12 10.08 10.98
C GLN A 606 2.66 11.04 12.05
N GLY A 607 1.99 11.14 13.20
CA GLY A 607 2.38 12.06 14.28
C GLY A 607 3.44 11.52 15.23
N ILE A 608 3.57 10.18 15.36
CA ILE A 608 4.37 9.55 16.42
C ILE A 608 5.88 9.79 16.25
N GLY A 609 6.35 10.02 15.00
CA GLY A 609 7.76 10.27 14.70
C GLY A 609 8.33 11.48 15.44
N LEU A 610 7.51 12.49 15.76
CA LEU A 610 7.92 13.66 16.52
C LEU A 610 8.30 13.34 17.96
N ARG A 611 7.79 12.24 18.53
CA ARG A 611 8.14 11.80 19.89
C ARG A 611 9.58 11.30 20.02
N SER A 612 10.25 10.99 18.90
CA SER A 612 11.68 10.65 18.88
C SER A 612 12.57 11.81 19.37
N LEU A 613 12.11 13.04 19.22
CA LEU A 613 12.80 14.22 19.77
C LEU A 613 12.91 14.21 21.31
N GLY A 614 11.97 13.48 21.98
CA GLY A 614 11.99 13.24 23.42
C GLY A 614 12.82 12.02 23.86
N GLN A 615 13.67 11.44 22.99
CA GLN A 615 14.46 10.23 23.23
C GLN A 615 13.60 8.98 23.55
N ARG A 616 12.36 8.94 23.10
CA ARG A 616 11.48 7.77 23.20
C ARG A 616 11.48 7.01 21.90
N ASP A 617 11.41 5.69 21.97
CA ASP A 617 11.27 4.85 20.78
C ASP A 617 9.87 5.04 20.18
N PRO A 618 9.75 5.54 18.93
CA PRO A 618 8.45 5.78 18.32
C PRO A 618 7.59 4.52 18.16
N VAL A 619 8.19 3.35 17.92
CA VAL A 619 7.45 2.08 17.78
C VAL A 619 6.84 1.66 19.11
N VAL A 620 7.58 1.84 20.22
CA VAL A 620 7.10 1.53 21.56
C VAL A 620 5.94 2.47 21.96
N GLU A 621 6.10 3.77 21.68
CA GLU A 621 5.03 4.76 21.94
C GLU A 621 3.79 4.48 21.10
N TYR A 622 3.98 4.10 19.81
CA TYR A 622 2.89 3.70 18.93
C TYR A 622 2.14 2.48 19.47
N LYS A 623 2.86 1.49 20.00
CA LYS A 623 2.26 0.31 20.58
C LYS A 623 1.41 0.63 21.81
N PHE A 624 1.88 1.49 22.72
CA PHE A 624 1.11 1.88 23.92
C PHE A 624 -0.13 2.69 23.54
N ALA A 625 0.03 3.74 22.74
CA ALA A 625 -1.10 4.56 22.30
C ALA A 625 -2.13 3.75 21.49
N GLY A 626 -1.66 2.87 20.59
CA GLY A 626 -2.52 1.99 19.81
C GLY A 626 -3.27 0.97 20.65
N TYR A 627 -2.69 0.50 21.77
CA TYR A 627 -3.38 -0.37 22.72
C TYR A 627 -4.52 0.36 23.43
N ASP A 628 -4.28 1.58 23.89
CA ASP A 628 -5.31 2.41 24.54
C ASP A 628 -6.47 2.70 23.56
N MET A 629 -6.15 3.14 22.34
CA MET A 629 -7.15 3.39 21.28
C MET A 629 -7.96 2.13 20.92
N PHE A 630 -7.34 0.96 20.93
CA PHE A 630 -8.01 -0.31 20.68
C PHE A 630 -8.99 -0.68 21.81
N ASN A 631 -8.62 -0.44 23.05
CA ASN A 631 -9.51 -0.64 24.19
C ASN A 631 -10.73 0.31 24.12
N ASP A 632 -10.50 1.58 23.81
CA ASP A 632 -11.58 2.56 23.61
C ASP A 632 -12.52 2.16 22.48
N MET A 633 -11.98 1.69 21.35
CA MET A 633 -12.76 1.18 20.24
C MET A 633 -13.61 -0.03 20.65
N THR A 634 -13.05 -0.99 21.38
CA THR A 634 -13.80 -2.18 21.83
C THR A 634 -14.91 -1.82 22.83
N ALA A 635 -14.68 -0.85 23.71
CA ALA A 635 -15.71 -0.29 24.57
C ALA A 635 -16.80 0.40 23.76
N ALA A 636 -16.43 1.20 22.74
CA ALA A 636 -17.39 1.88 21.86
C ALA A 636 -18.20 0.90 20.99
N ILE A 637 -17.65 -0.26 20.61
CA ILE A 637 -18.41 -1.33 19.92
C ILE A 637 -19.51 -1.87 20.85
N ARG A 638 -19.20 -2.14 22.13
CA ARG A 638 -20.18 -2.63 23.10
C ARG A 638 -21.31 -1.60 23.28
N GLU A 639 -20.95 -0.40 23.70
CA GLU A 639 -21.91 0.67 23.99
C GLU A 639 -22.85 0.93 22.79
N GLU A 640 -22.30 1.06 21.61
CA GLU A 640 -23.09 1.37 20.43
C GLU A 640 -23.98 0.20 20.01
N THR A 641 -23.50 -1.03 20.12
CA THR A 641 -24.30 -2.24 19.84
C THR A 641 -25.50 -2.30 20.79
N VAL A 642 -25.28 -2.14 22.10
CA VAL A 642 -26.33 -2.14 23.11
C VAL A 642 -27.33 -1.01 22.85
N LYS A 643 -26.86 0.21 22.61
CA LYS A 643 -27.66 1.39 22.32
C LYS A 643 -28.55 1.22 21.09
N LEU A 644 -28.03 0.61 20.02
CA LEU A 644 -28.80 0.34 18.80
C LEU A 644 -29.85 -0.73 19.02
N LEU A 645 -29.55 -1.79 19.76
CA LEU A 645 -30.47 -2.88 20.05
C LEU A 645 -31.71 -2.41 20.86
N TYR A 646 -31.52 -1.53 21.83
CA TYR A 646 -32.65 -0.97 22.57
C TYR A 646 -33.50 0.01 21.74
N ARG A 647 -32.92 0.69 20.75
CA ARG A 647 -33.60 1.74 19.98
C ARG A 647 -34.18 1.25 18.66
N ILE A 648 -33.91 0.01 18.25
CA ILE A 648 -34.43 -0.52 16.99
C ILE A 648 -35.96 -0.56 17.01
N LYS A 649 -36.56 -0.14 15.90
CA LYS A 649 -38.01 -0.29 15.65
C LYS A 649 -38.16 -1.14 14.39
N VAL A 650 -38.89 -2.25 14.50
CA VAL A 650 -39.20 -3.10 13.35
C VAL A 650 -40.48 -2.55 12.72
N GLU A 651 -40.36 -1.89 11.57
CA GLU A 651 -41.54 -1.54 10.77
C GLU A 651 -42.02 -2.82 10.03
N GLN A 652 -43.16 -3.35 10.40
CA GLN A 652 -43.80 -4.37 9.60
C GLN A 652 -44.17 -3.77 8.25
N LYS A 653 -43.50 -4.17 7.17
CA LYS A 653 -44.01 -3.92 5.83
C LYS A 653 -45.32 -4.69 5.69
N ILE A 654 -46.44 -3.96 5.78
CA ILE A 654 -47.72 -4.50 5.34
C ILE A 654 -47.58 -4.73 3.84
N GLU A 655 -47.38 -5.98 3.44
CA GLU A 655 -47.52 -6.40 2.05
C GLU A 655 -48.97 -6.16 1.69
N ARG A 656 -49.24 -5.06 0.99
CA ARG A 656 -50.50 -4.88 0.30
C ARG A 656 -50.56 -5.98 -0.74
N GLU A 657 -51.46 -6.95 -0.59
CA GLU A 657 -51.83 -7.90 -1.62
C GLU A 657 -52.03 -7.11 -2.91
N ALA A 658 -51.25 -7.44 -3.92
CA ALA A 658 -51.38 -6.88 -5.25
C ALA A 658 -52.74 -7.35 -5.82
N VAL A 659 -53.71 -6.47 -5.78
CA VAL A 659 -54.95 -6.66 -6.55
C VAL A 659 -54.54 -6.70 -8.02
N SER A 660 -54.65 -7.87 -8.60
CA SER A 660 -54.43 -8.14 -10.00
C SER A 660 -55.33 -7.28 -10.87
N TYR A 661 -54.79 -6.25 -11.47
CA TYR A 661 -55.35 -5.60 -12.65
C TYR A 661 -54.63 -6.12 -13.88
N THR A 662 -55.28 -7.05 -14.57
CA THR A 662 -54.98 -7.47 -15.93
C THR A 662 -55.22 -6.32 -16.89
N HIS A 663 -54.30 -6.17 -17.83
CA HIS A 663 -54.31 -5.34 -19.04
C HIS A 663 -54.05 -3.82 -18.93
N LEU A 664 -52.84 -3.48 -19.39
CA LEU A 664 -52.67 -2.51 -20.47
C LEU A 664 -51.26 -2.73 -21.12
N ARG A 665 -51.33 -2.88 -22.44
CA ARG A 665 -50.19 -3.18 -23.32
C ARG A 665 -49.16 -2.10 -23.33
N ALA A 666 -47.92 -2.55 -23.38
CA ALA A 666 -46.74 -1.75 -23.70
C ALA A 666 -46.77 -1.17 -25.10
N HIS A 667 -46.26 0.01 -25.27
CA HIS A 667 -45.59 0.45 -26.47
C HIS A 667 -44.17 0.91 -26.10
N GLU A 668 -43.22 0.31 -26.80
CA GLU A 668 -41.81 0.65 -26.78
C GLU A 668 -41.57 2.10 -27.21
N THR A 669 -40.64 2.75 -26.57
CA THR A 669 -39.66 3.58 -27.29
C THR A 669 -38.34 3.61 -26.50
N LEU A 670 -37.34 3.05 -27.15
CA LEU A 670 -35.92 3.35 -26.91
C LEU A 670 -35.69 4.83 -27.18
N SER A 671 -34.98 5.49 -26.28
CA SER A 671 -33.86 6.39 -26.56
C SER A 671 -33.52 7.22 -25.32
N ASP A 672 -32.23 7.27 -25.02
CA ASP A 672 -31.54 8.30 -24.24
C ASP A 672 -31.74 8.29 -22.70
N LEU A 673 -30.82 7.62 -22.01
CA LEU A 673 -29.91 8.30 -21.08
C LEU A 673 -28.85 7.29 -20.61
#